data_69e5a18d91fc6fa1e2c8a642b04b3c1e
#
_entry.id   69e5a18d91fc6fa1e2c8a642b04b3c1e
#
_cell.length_a   1.000
_cell.length_b   1.000
_cell.length_c   1.000
_cell.angle_alpha   90.00
_cell.angle_beta   90.00
_cell.angle_gamma   90.00
#
_symmetry.space_group_name_H-M   'P 1'
#
loop_
_entity.id
_entity.type
_entity.pdbx_description
1 polymer ?
#
loop_
_entity_poly.entity_id
_entity_poly.type
_entity_poly.pdbx_seq_one_letter_code
_entity_poly.pdbx_strand_id
1 'polypeptide(L)'
;MKNYGVNELRKMFLEFFESKGHLKMNSFSLIPHNDNSLLLINSGMAPLKPYFTGQEIPPRRRVTTCQKCIRTGDIENIGKTARHGTFFEMLGNFSFGDYFKTEAIHWSWEFLTEVVGLDPDRLYPSVYQDDDEAFDIWNKEIGIAPERIFRFGKEDNFWEHGSGPCGPCSEIYYDRGEKYGCGKPGCTVGCECDRYIEVWNNVFSQFDNDGHGHYSELKQKNIDTGMGLERLAVVVQDVDSLFTVDTNKALLDRVCALSNKEYQKDHETDVSLRIVTDHIKSCTFMISDGIMPSNEGRGYVLRRLLRRAARHGRKLGIEGKFLAELSKTVIELSKDGYPELEEKQSMNFKVLTEEEDKFNKTIDQGLAILAEMEDAMAAAGEKTLSGENAFKLYDTYGFPVDLTKEILEEKGCTVDEEGFAAAMKEQKDKARKARKTTNYMGADVTVYQSIDAAITSEFVGYDKLDVDSKISVLTTEDEIVEALTDGQRGTIIADQTTFYGTMGGQQGDKGTIHSANGEFKVEETIHLQGGKIGHVGVMTKGMLSIGETVTLSVCPKNRALTSKNHSATHLLQKALRTVLGSHVEQAGSYVDAGRLRFDFTHFSAMTPEEIKKVEDIVNEEIQAALPVVTEVMTLDEAKKTGAMALFGEKYGEKVRVVKMGDFSTELCGGTHVANTSTIGYFKIFSEAGIAAGVRRIEALTSDGLMKHYAEVEAELHEAAKAAKTTPAALTAKIQSLLDEIKALNSENEKLKSKMANDSLGDVLSQVKEVNGVKVLASKVADVDMNGLRNLGDQLKDKIGEGVVVIASVMDGKVSLMATVTDEAQKKGAHAGNLIKAIAGLVGGGGGGRPNMAQAGGKNPAGIEEALKKAVEVVEEQTK
;
A
#
# COMPACT_ATOMS: atom_id res chain seq x y z
N MET A 1 -48.46 4.50 3.93
CA MET A 1 -47.30 3.90 3.27
C MET A 1 -46.84 2.71 4.10
N LYS A 2 -46.52 1.55 3.49
CA LYS A 2 -45.91 0.43 4.20
C LYS A 2 -44.42 0.79 4.43
N ASN A 3 -43.91 0.50 5.61
CA ASN A 3 -42.51 0.78 5.92
C ASN A 3 -41.65 -0.41 5.51
N TYR A 4 -41.02 -0.36 4.33
CA TYR A 4 -40.17 -1.42 3.78
C TYR A 4 -38.70 -1.16 4.17
N GLY A 5 -37.97 -2.25 4.54
CA GLY A 5 -36.53 -2.20 4.79
C GLY A 5 -35.71 -2.14 3.51
N VAL A 6 -34.43 -1.73 3.61
CA VAL A 6 -33.49 -1.65 2.47
C VAL A 6 -33.39 -3.00 1.73
N ASN A 7 -33.24 -4.12 2.46
CA ASN A 7 -33.15 -5.44 1.85
C ASN A 7 -34.46 -5.86 1.16
N GLU A 8 -35.60 -5.47 1.70
CA GLU A 8 -36.91 -5.73 1.11
C GLU A 8 -37.12 -4.91 -0.18
N LEU A 9 -36.76 -3.64 -0.18
CA LEU A 9 -36.83 -2.76 -1.36
C LEU A 9 -35.94 -3.28 -2.50
N ARG A 10 -34.71 -3.73 -2.19
CA ARG A 10 -33.83 -4.36 -3.18
C ARG A 10 -34.49 -5.57 -3.82
N LYS A 11 -35.04 -6.45 -3.02
CA LYS A 11 -35.75 -7.65 -3.49
C LYS A 11 -36.96 -7.30 -4.35
N MET A 12 -37.81 -6.40 -3.90
CA MET A 12 -38.99 -5.94 -4.63
C MET A 12 -38.65 -5.39 -6.01
N PHE A 13 -37.58 -4.57 -6.11
CA PHE A 13 -37.13 -4.02 -7.40
C PHE A 13 -36.69 -5.11 -8.38
N LEU A 14 -35.84 -6.01 -7.92
CA LEU A 14 -35.30 -7.08 -8.77
C LEU A 14 -36.41 -8.04 -9.23
N GLU A 15 -37.33 -8.44 -8.33
CA GLU A 15 -38.48 -9.28 -8.67
C GLU A 15 -39.47 -8.59 -9.62
N PHE A 16 -39.70 -7.26 -9.46
CA PHE A 16 -40.54 -6.50 -10.36
C PHE A 16 -39.98 -6.52 -11.79
N PHE A 17 -38.70 -6.25 -11.98
CA PHE A 17 -38.10 -6.27 -13.31
C PHE A 17 -37.93 -7.67 -13.89
N GLU A 18 -37.74 -8.71 -13.06
CA GLU A 18 -37.84 -10.10 -13.52
C GLU A 18 -39.24 -10.38 -14.11
N SER A 19 -40.32 -9.87 -13.49
CA SER A 19 -41.69 -9.98 -13.99
C SER A 19 -41.89 -9.28 -15.35
N LYS A 20 -41.08 -8.22 -15.64
CA LYS A 20 -41.05 -7.51 -16.93
C LYS A 20 -40.10 -8.19 -17.95
N GLY A 21 -39.56 -9.38 -17.65
CA GLY A 21 -38.73 -10.16 -18.55
C GLY A 21 -37.24 -9.84 -18.49
N HIS A 22 -36.76 -9.08 -17.51
CA HIS A 22 -35.35 -8.81 -17.31
C HIS A 22 -34.60 -10.02 -16.72
N LEU A 23 -33.34 -10.19 -17.13
CA LEU A 23 -32.43 -11.12 -16.48
C LEU A 23 -31.86 -10.42 -15.24
N LYS A 24 -32.14 -10.98 -14.06
CA LYS A 24 -31.49 -10.56 -12.83
C LYS A 24 -30.03 -10.98 -12.87
N MET A 25 -29.10 -10.02 -12.76
CA MET A 25 -27.67 -10.26 -12.64
C MET A 25 -27.19 -9.88 -11.25
N ASN A 26 -26.18 -10.62 -10.78
CA ASN A 26 -25.51 -10.24 -9.54
C ASN A 26 -24.75 -8.93 -9.68
N SER A 27 -24.51 -8.25 -8.57
CA SER A 27 -23.62 -7.08 -8.56
C SER A 27 -22.22 -7.43 -9.07
N PHE A 28 -21.68 -6.59 -9.93
CA PHE A 28 -20.28 -6.69 -10.34
C PHE A 28 -19.34 -6.24 -9.22
N SER A 29 -18.07 -6.61 -9.35
CA SER A 29 -17.03 -6.11 -8.46
C SER A 29 -16.92 -4.59 -8.53
N LEU A 30 -16.51 -3.95 -7.41
CA LEU A 30 -16.13 -2.53 -7.37
C LEU A 30 -14.88 -2.23 -8.21
N ILE A 31 -14.12 -3.26 -8.59
CA ILE A 31 -12.95 -3.14 -9.46
C ILE A 31 -13.42 -3.15 -10.92
N PRO A 32 -13.23 -2.05 -11.67
CA PRO A 32 -13.59 -2.02 -13.09
C PRO A 32 -12.81 -3.05 -13.90
N HIS A 33 -13.50 -3.79 -14.77
CA HIS A 33 -12.87 -4.67 -15.74
C HIS A 33 -12.72 -3.94 -17.09
N ASN A 34 -11.50 -3.90 -17.63
CA ASN A 34 -11.18 -3.33 -18.94
C ASN A 34 -11.54 -1.84 -19.12
N ASP A 35 -11.78 -1.10 -18.05
CA ASP A 35 -12.02 0.35 -18.09
C ASP A 35 -11.01 1.08 -17.20
N ASN A 36 -9.98 1.66 -17.83
CA ASN A 36 -8.95 2.42 -17.15
C ASN A 36 -9.37 3.88 -16.84
N SER A 37 -10.55 4.30 -17.28
CA SER A 37 -11.09 5.64 -17.00
C SER A 37 -11.68 5.74 -15.60
N LEU A 38 -12.04 4.60 -14.98
CA LEU A 38 -12.63 4.51 -13.66
C LEU A 38 -11.67 3.87 -12.66
N LEU A 39 -11.53 4.51 -11.52
CA LEU A 39 -10.78 3.93 -10.40
C LEU A 39 -11.59 2.85 -9.68
N LEU A 40 -12.87 3.11 -9.47
CA LEU A 40 -13.86 2.25 -8.83
C LEU A 40 -15.20 2.35 -9.57
N ILE A 41 -16.00 1.31 -9.55
CA ILE A 41 -17.34 1.34 -10.11
C ILE A 41 -18.20 2.33 -9.30
N ASN A 42 -18.77 3.31 -9.98
CA ASN A 42 -19.51 4.45 -9.43
C ASN A 42 -20.94 4.58 -9.97
N SER A 43 -21.36 3.68 -10.86
CA SER A 43 -22.71 3.66 -11.44
C SER A 43 -23.12 2.24 -11.86
N GLY A 44 -24.42 2.02 -12.02
CA GLY A 44 -24.97 0.73 -12.45
C GLY A 44 -24.57 0.35 -13.87
N MET A 45 -24.41 1.34 -14.76
CA MET A 45 -24.09 1.14 -16.15
C MET A 45 -22.60 0.81 -16.40
N ALA A 46 -21.71 1.29 -15.55
CA ALA A 46 -20.27 1.20 -15.77
C ALA A 46 -19.79 -0.23 -16.13
N PRO A 47 -20.16 -1.30 -15.43
CA PRO A 47 -19.77 -2.64 -15.78
C PRO A 47 -20.47 -3.20 -17.03
N LEU A 48 -21.55 -2.56 -17.51
CA LEU A 48 -22.35 -2.98 -18.66
C LEU A 48 -22.02 -2.20 -19.93
N LYS A 49 -21.10 -1.24 -19.89
CA LYS A 49 -20.71 -0.36 -21.00
C LYS A 49 -20.43 -1.10 -22.32
N PRO A 50 -19.77 -2.27 -22.36
CA PRO A 50 -19.55 -3.02 -23.60
C PRO A 50 -20.85 -3.46 -24.31
N TYR A 51 -21.95 -3.68 -23.56
CA TYR A 51 -23.26 -4.02 -24.13
C TYR A 51 -23.94 -2.83 -24.77
N PHE A 52 -23.79 -1.65 -24.19
CA PHE A 52 -24.33 -0.39 -24.74
C PHE A 52 -23.67 0.00 -26.08
N THR A 53 -22.38 -0.23 -26.20
CA THR A 53 -21.60 0.07 -27.40
C THR A 53 -21.69 -1.03 -28.45
N GLY A 54 -22.25 -2.19 -28.13
CA GLY A 54 -22.29 -3.36 -29.00
C GLY A 54 -20.93 -4.05 -29.21
N GLN A 55 -19.95 -3.78 -28.31
CA GLN A 55 -18.67 -4.49 -28.30
C GLN A 55 -18.84 -5.94 -27.83
N GLU A 56 -19.78 -6.15 -26.92
CA GLU A 56 -20.15 -7.48 -26.43
C GLU A 56 -21.66 -7.72 -26.59
N ILE A 57 -22.04 -8.97 -26.78
CA ILE A 57 -23.45 -9.37 -26.83
C ILE A 57 -23.94 -9.59 -25.39
N PRO A 58 -24.98 -8.88 -24.92
CA PRO A 58 -25.53 -9.09 -23.60
C PRO A 58 -26.14 -10.49 -23.46
N PRO A 59 -26.11 -11.10 -22.27
CA PRO A 59 -26.73 -12.41 -22.03
C PRO A 59 -28.25 -12.41 -22.25
N ARG A 60 -28.88 -11.24 -22.10
CA ARG A 60 -30.26 -10.93 -22.47
C ARG A 60 -30.36 -9.44 -22.79
N ARG A 61 -31.24 -9.05 -23.69
CA ARG A 61 -31.44 -7.64 -24.05
C ARG A 61 -32.06 -6.79 -22.94
N ARG A 62 -32.67 -7.42 -21.94
CA ARG A 62 -33.20 -6.80 -20.71
C ARG A 62 -32.44 -7.34 -19.51
N VAL A 63 -31.82 -6.48 -18.73
CA VAL A 63 -31.06 -6.85 -17.55
C VAL A 63 -31.50 -5.96 -16.37
N THR A 64 -31.52 -6.51 -15.18
CA THR A 64 -31.68 -5.74 -13.94
C THR A 64 -30.60 -6.10 -12.92
N THR A 65 -30.11 -5.11 -12.21
CA THR A 65 -29.05 -5.29 -11.17
C THR A 65 -29.32 -4.43 -9.95
N CYS A 66 -28.76 -4.82 -8.84
CA CYS A 66 -28.49 -3.92 -7.72
C CYS A 66 -26.96 -3.82 -7.60
N GLN A 67 -26.39 -2.76 -8.18
CA GLN A 67 -24.95 -2.60 -8.29
C GLN A 67 -24.38 -1.84 -7.10
N LYS A 68 -23.40 -2.44 -6.42
CA LYS A 68 -22.58 -1.75 -5.42
C LYS A 68 -21.69 -0.71 -6.08
N CYS A 69 -21.70 0.51 -5.52
CA CYS A 69 -20.99 1.66 -6.07
C CYS A 69 -20.18 2.36 -4.98
N ILE A 70 -19.05 2.95 -5.40
CA ILE A 70 -18.22 3.85 -4.57
C ILE A 70 -18.04 5.18 -5.29
N ARG A 71 -18.41 6.28 -4.62
CA ARG A 71 -18.11 7.65 -5.06
C ARG A 71 -17.17 8.32 -4.08
N THR A 72 -16.03 8.79 -4.58
CA THR A 72 -14.95 9.35 -3.77
C THR A 72 -14.87 10.87 -3.77
N GLY A 73 -15.58 11.53 -4.70
CA GLY A 73 -15.57 13.00 -4.84
C GLY A 73 -16.10 13.75 -3.63
N ASP A 74 -16.99 13.12 -2.86
CA ASP A 74 -17.68 13.74 -1.73
C ASP A 74 -17.19 13.28 -0.35
N ILE A 75 -16.03 12.63 -0.26
CA ILE A 75 -15.53 12.09 1.03
C ILE A 75 -15.47 13.18 2.12
N GLU A 76 -15.10 14.40 1.78
CA GLU A 76 -15.06 15.54 2.70
C GLU A 76 -16.44 15.99 3.19
N ASN A 77 -17.49 15.72 2.42
CA ASN A 77 -18.87 16.05 2.75
C ASN A 77 -19.56 14.96 3.59
N ILE A 78 -18.97 13.77 3.66
CA ILE A 78 -19.53 12.67 4.45
C ILE A 78 -19.62 13.06 5.92
N GLY A 79 -20.79 12.83 6.49
CA GLY A 79 -21.10 13.19 7.87
C GLY A 79 -21.63 14.61 8.03
N LYS A 80 -21.31 15.55 7.13
CA LYS A 80 -21.74 16.94 7.18
C LYS A 80 -23.14 17.14 6.55
N THR A 81 -23.50 16.31 5.57
CA THR A 81 -24.80 16.38 4.86
C THR A 81 -25.65 15.13 5.14
N ALA A 82 -26.94 15.21 4.86
CA ALA A 82 -27.89 14.11 5.10
C ALA A 82 -27.94 13.08 3.96
N ARG A 83 -27.43 13.44 2.78
CA ARG A 83 -27.65 12.71 1.50
C ARG A 83 -26.40 12.16 0.84
N HIS A 84 -25.18 12.42 1.36
CA HIS A 84 -23.94 11.91 0.81
C HIS A 84 -23.45 10.66 1.55
N GLY A 85 -23.14 9.63 0.79
CA GLY A 85 -22.52 8.38 1.24
C GLY A 85 -21.44 7.96 0.27
N THR A 86 -20.35 7.39 0.80
CA THR A 86 -19.24 6.87 -0.04
C THR A 86 -19.66 5.60 -0.75
N PHE A 87 -20.22 4.64 -0.02
CA PHE A 87 -20.81 3.42 -0.55
C PHE A 87 -22.33 3.60 -0.69
N PHE A 88 -22.88 3.19 -1.82
CA PHE A 88 -24.33 3.11 -2.04
C PHE A 88 -24.66 2.00 -3.02
N GLU A 89 -25.90 1.57 -2.99
CA GLU A 89 -26.43 0.57 -3.91
C GLU A 89 -27.28 1.26 -4.99
N MET A 90 -26.97 0.97 -6.25
CA MET A 90 -27.72 1.49 -7.39
C MET A 90 -28.57 0.39 -8.01
N LEU A 91 -29.87 0.54 -7.87
CA LEU A 91 -30.86 -0.27 -8.57
C LEU A 91 -30.95 0.19 -10.02
N GLY A 92 -30.87 -0.72 -10.97
CA GLY A 92 -30.89 -0.41 -12.38
C GLY A 92 -31.64 -1.43 -13.22
N ASN A 93 -32.40 -0.96 -14.20
CA ASN A 93 -32.96 -1.76 -15.26
C ASN A 93 -32.46 -1.23 -16.60
N PHE A 94 -32.02 -2.15 -17.45
CA PHE A 94 -31.27 -1.84 -18.66
C PHE A 94 -31.92 -2.49 -19.87
N SER A 95 -31.95 -1.76 -20.98
CA SER A 95 -32.38 -2.26 -22.29
C SER A 95 -31.27 -2.06 -23.32
N PHE A 96 -30.93 -3.12 -24.04
CA PHE A 96 -29.93 -3.12 -25.10
C PHE A 96 -30.66 -3.28 -26.46
N GLY A 97 -31.25 -2.17 -26.92
CA GLY A 97 -32.00 -2.16 -28.19
C GLY A 97 -33.30 -2.97 -28.19
N ASP A 98 -33.95 -3.08 -27.01
CA ASP A 98 -35.24 -3.80 -26.89
C ASP A 98 -36.39 -2.82 -26.64
N TYR A 99 -36.54 -2.26 -25.46
CA TYR A 99 -37.49 -1.21 -25.13
C TYR A 99 -36.81 0.16 -24.95
N PHE A 100 -37.61 1.23 -24.93
CA PHE A 100 -37.10 2.58 -24.85
C PHE A 100 -37.93 3.46 -23.88
N LYS A 101 -38.14 4.73 -24.16
CA LYS A 101 -38.71 5.72 -23.23
C LYS A 101 -40.09 5.35 -22.67
N THR A 102 -41.01 4.85 -23.49
CA THR A 102 -42.41 4.55 -23.06
C THR A 102 -42.38 3.51 -21.93
N GLU A 103 -41.78 2.36 -22.16
CA GLU A 103 -41.75 1.29 -21.17
C GLU A 103 -40.94 1.72 -19.93
N ALA A 104 -39.81 2.42 -20.12
CA ALA A 104 -38.99 2.84 -19.00
C ALA A 104 -39.75 3.79 -18.05
N ILE A 105 -40.45 4.76 -18.61
CA ILE A 105 -41.25 5.73 -17.83
C ILE A 105 -42.45 5.02 -17.16
N HIS A 106 -43.21 4.19 -17.92
CA HIS A 106 -44.32 3.46 -17.37
C HIS A 106 -43.94 2.54 -16.22
N TRP A 107 -42.85 1.77 -16.36
CA TRP A 107 -42.41 0.83 -15.32
C TRP A 107 -41.82 1.55 -14.11
N SER A 108 -41.14 2.68 -14.30
CA SER A 108 -40.65 3.45 -13.16
C SER A 108 -41.79 4.04 -12.35
N TRP A 109 -42.85 4.52 -13.01
CA TRP A 109 -44.04 5.00 -12.38
C TRP A 109 -44.82 3.89 -11.67
N GLU A 110 -45.10 2.76 -12.35
CA GLU A 110 -45.77 1.59 -11.81
C GLU A 110 -45.04 1.08 -10.54
N PHE A 111 -43.70 0.97 -10.61
CA PHE A 111 -42.92 0.51 -9.46
C PHE A 111 -43.07 1.43 -8.25
N LEU A 112 -42.93 2.74 -8.46
CA LEU A 112 -42.98 3.70 -7.34
C LEU A 112 -44.39 3.83 -6.76
N THR A 113 -45.42 3.83 -7.58
CA THR A 113 -46.81 4.11 -7.15
C THR A 113 -47.58 2.87 -6.75
N GLU A 114 -47.45 1.74 -7.49
CA GLU A 114 -48.23 0.54 -7.26
C GLU A 114 -47.50 -0.50 -6.41
N VAL A 115 -46.17 -0.68 -6.64
CA VAL A 115 -45.40 -1.67 -5.91
C VAL A 115 -44.91 -1.13 -4.58
N VAL A 116 -44.25 0.03 -4.57
CA VAL A 116 -43.77 0.68 -3.35
C VAL A 116 -44.88 1.41 -2.63
N GLY A 117 -45.85 1.97 -3.37
CA GLY A 117 -47.02 2.70 -2.85
C GLY A 117 -46.68 4.12 -2.41
N LEU A 118 -45.78 4.79 -3.14
CA LEU A 118 -45.56 6.24 -2.94
C LEU A 118 -46.77 7.02 -3.44
N ASP A 119 -47.02 8.14 -2.78
CA ASP A 119 -48.11 9.05 -3.14
C ASP A 119 -47.81 9.71 -4.50
N PRO A 120 -48.64 9.44 -5.55
CA PRO A 120 -48.45 10.02 -6.88
C PRO A 120 -48.46 11.56 -6.88
N ASP A 121 -49.18 12.17 -5.94
CA ASP A 121 -49.28 13.65 -5.87
C ASP A 121 -48.00 14.29 -5.31
N ARG A 122 -47.09 13.50 -4.77
CA ARG A 122 -45.80 13.93 -4.27
C ARG A 122 -44.64 13.61 -5.22
N LEU A 123 -44.93 13.01 -6.39
CA LEU A 123 -43.95 12.68 -7.40
C LEU A 123 -43.94 13.75 -8.52
N TYR A 124 -42.74 14.22 -8.85
CA TYR A 124 -42.51 15.29 -9.82
C TYR A 124 -41.45 14.83 -10.82
N PRO A 125 -41.84 14.52 -12.08
CA PRO A 125 -40.84 14.20 -13.12
C PRO A 125 -40.15 15.45 -13.66
N SER A 126 -38.91 15.30 -14.06
CA SER A 126 -38.22 16.24 -14.94
C SER A 126 -37.81 15.59 -16.25
N VAL A 127 -37.61 16.38 -17.28
CA VAL A 127 -37.18 15.94 -18.61
C VAL A 127 -36.14 16.91 -19.18
N TYR A 128 -35.31 16.46 -20.08
CA TYR A 128 -34.45 17.34 -20.84
C TYR A 128 -35.26 18.35 -21.63
N GLN A 129 -34.82 19.59 -21.66
CA GLN A 129 -35.59 20.72 -22.19
C GLN A 129 -36.09 20.50 -23.62
N ASP A 130 -35.36 19.77 -24.48
CA ASP A 130 -35.68 19.50 -25.88
C ASP A 130 -36.29 18.10 -26.09
N ASP A 131 -36.58 17.35 -25.00
CA ASP A 131 -37.18 16.02 -25.08
C ASP A 131 -38.73 16.07 -24.96
N ASP A 132 -39.38 16.49 -26.01
CA ASP A 132 -40.84 16.54 -26.09
C ASP A 132 -41.49 15.15 -26.02
N GLU A 133 -40.81 14.11 -26.49
CA GLU A 133 -41.33 12.74 -26.43
C GLU A 133 -41.46 12.26 -24.98
N ALA A 134 -40.44 12.45 -24.13
CA ALA A 134 -40.51 12.10 -22.71
C ALA A 134 -41.56 12.95 -21.99
N PHE A 135 -41.64 14.22 -22.29
CA PHE A 135 -42.68 15.10 -21.74
C PHE A 135 -44.10 14.63 -22.10
N ASP A 136 -44.33 14.25 -23.35
CA ASP A 136 -45.65 13.77 -23.84
C ASP A 136 -46.03 12.44 -23.16
N ILE A 137 -45.08 11.52 -22.94
CA ILE A 137 -45.35 10.30 -22.22
C ILE A 137 -45.81 10.58 -20.80
N TRP A 138 -45.10 11.43 -20.06
CA TRP A 138 -45.50 11.84 -18.71
C TRP A 138 -46.87 12.52 -18.66
N ASN A 139 -47.12 13.43 -19.61
CA ASN A 139 -48.36 14.21 -19.61
C ASN A 139 -49.56 13.42 -20.15
N LYS A 140 -49.45 12.79 -21.32
CA LYS A 140 -50.57 12.20 -22.06
C LYS A 140 -50.81 10.73 -21.70
N GLU A 141 -49.77 9.96 -21.38
CA GLU A 141 -49.89 8.53 -21.11
C GLU A 141 -49.98 8.24 -19.61
N ILE A 142 -49.11 8.83 -18.81
CA ILE A 142 -49.13 8.71 -17.34
C ILE A 142 -50.19 9.63 -16.73
N GLY A 143 -50.49 10.78 -17.35
CA GLY A 143 -51.50 11.70 -16.91
C GLY A 143 -51.02 12.75 -15.89
N ILE A 144 -49.76 13.05 -15.81
CA ILE A 144 -49.19 14.10 -14.96
C ILE A 144 -49.53 15.47 -15.54
N ALA A 145 -50.05 16.39 -14.73
CA ALA A 145 -50.34 17.76 -15.14
C ALA A 145 -49.07 18.48 -15.60
N PRO A 146 -49.11 19.26 -16.71
CA PRO A 146 -47.89 19.86 -17.30
C PRO A 146 -47.10 20.73 -16.33
N GLU A 147 -47.74 21.40 -15.39
CA GLU A 147 -47.11 22.21 -14.34
C GLU A 147 -46.35 21.43 -13.28
N ARG A 148 -46.48 20.10 -13.28
CA ARG A 148 -45.72 19.18 -12.40
C ARG A 148 -44.56 18.51 -13.13
N ILE A 149 -44.37 18.76 -14.43
CA ILE A 149 -43.28 18.21 -15.26
C ILE A 149 -42.28 19.32 -15.50
N PHE A 150 -41.08 19.18 -14.98
CA PHE A 150 -40.03 20.21 -15.05
C PHE A 150 -39.11 19.97 -16.27
N ARG A 151 -38.69 21.06 -16.90
CA ARG A 151 -37.74 20.99 -18.03
C ARG A 151 -36.43 21.61 -17.61
N PHE A 152 -35.37 20.83 -17.63
CA PHE A 152 -34.04 21.30 -17.28
C PHE A 152 -33.04 21.16 -18.46
N GLY A 153 -31.94 21.89 -18.34
CA GLY A 153 -30.89 21.92 -19.34
C GLY A 153 -29.99 20.69 -19.30
N LYS A 154 -28.90 20.81 -20.03
CA LYS A 154 -27.91 19.72 -20.13
C LYS A 154 -27.25 19.40 -18.80
N GLU A 155 -27.13 20.36 -17.89
CA GLU A 155 -26.47 20.16 -16.60
C GLU A 155 -27.25 19.20 -15.68
N ASP A 156 -28.59 19.16 -15.81
CA ASP A 156 -29.45 18.36 -14.93
C ASP A 156 -30.05 17.14 -15.66
N ASN A 157 -30.58 17.31 -16.88
CA ASN A 157 -31.33 16.26 -17.56
C ASN A 157 -30.61 15.73 -18.83
N PHE A 158 -29.30 15.70 -18.86
CA PHE A 158 -28.52 14.99 -19.89
C PHE A 158 -27.34 14.25 -19.23
N TRP A 159 -27.36 12.92 -19.30
CA TRP A 159 -26.34 12.14 -18.67
C TRP A 159 -25.19 11.85 -19.63
N GLU A 160 -23.97 12.19 -19.22
CA GLU A 160 -22.73 11.84 -19.92
C GLU A 160 -21.60 11.63 -18.89
N HIS A 161 -20.66 10.75 -19.18
CA HIS A 161 -19.49 10.53 -18.34
C HIS A 161 -18.27 10.24 -19.21
N GLY A 162 -17.45 11.27 -19.44
CA GLY A 162 -16.27 11.19 -20.30
C GLY A 162 -16.66 10.84 -21.75
N SER A 163 -16.06 9.78 -22.31
CA SER A 163 -16.40 9.23 -23.62
C SER A 163 -17.31 8.00 -23.50
N GLY A 164 -18.20 7.83 -24.47
CA GLY A 164 -19.08 6.67 -24.57
C GLY A 164 -20.58 7.00 -24.62
N PRO A 165 -21.44 6.00 -24.35
CA PRO A 165 -22.89 6.13 -24.43
C PRO A 165 -23.42 7.23 -23.54
N CYS A 166 -24.29 8.09 -24.06
CA CYS A 166 -24.89 9.22 -23.36
C CYS A 166 -26.26 9.57 -23.96
N GLY A 167 -27.00 10.44 -23.29
CA GLY A 167 -28.28 10.92 -23.79
C GLY A 167 -29.10 11.74 -22.81
N PRO A 168 -30.25 12.27 -23.26
CA PRO A 168 -31.18 12.95 -22.37
C PRO A 168 -31.70 12.00 -21.31
N CYS A 169 -32.12 12.56 -20.17
CA CYS A 169 -32.68 11.75 -19.11
C CYS A 169 -33.95 12.41 -18.51
N SER A 170 -34.71 11.57 -17.83
CA SER A 170 -35.87 11.97 -17.08
C SER A 170 -35.74 11.49 -15.64
N GLU A 171 -35.73 12.42 -14.71
CA GLU A 171 -35.61 12.15 -13.28
C GLU A 171 -36.99 12.22 -12.60
N ILE A 172 -37.14 11.43 -11.54
CA ILE A 172 -38.34 11.46 -10.71
C ILE A 172 -37.94 11.93 -9.32
N TYR A 173 -38.51 13.05 -8.91
CA TYR A 173 -38.34 13.68 -7.59
C TYR A 173 -39.53 13.37 -6.69
N TYR A 174 -39.25 13.21 -5.39
CA TYR A 174 -40.27 13.05 -4.38
C TYR A 174 -40.27 14.26 -3.41
N ASP A 175 -41.44 14.92 -3.22
CA ASP A 175 -41.59 15.99 -2.24
C ASP A 175 -41.75 15.42 -0.83
N ARG A 176 -40.74 15.58 -0.02
CA ARG A 176 -40.71 15.17 1.39
C ARG A 176 -41.46 16.08 2.32
N GLY A 177 -41.94 17.23 1.79
CA GLY A 177 -42.69 18.22 2.52
C GLY A 177 -41.84 19.41 3.01
N GLU A 178 -42.53 20.45 3.44
CA GLU A 178 -41.95 21.77 3.78
C GLU A 178 -40.90 21.69 4.93
N LYS A 179 -41.04 20.68 5.83
CA LYS A 179 -40.11 20.49 6.95
C LYS A 179 -38.65 20.27 6.50
N TYR A 180 -38.43 19.77 5.27
CA TYR A 180 -37.14 19.53 4.67
C TYR A 180 -36.71 20.63 3.70
N GLY A 181 -37.53 21.64 3.50
CA GLY A 181 -37.26 22.74 2.58
C GLY A 181 -36.28 23.77 3.15
N CYS A 182 -35.68 24.55 2.24
CA CYS A 182 -34.75 25.63 2.62
C CYS A 182 -35.47 26.87 3.24
N GLY A 183 -36.78 26.89 3.32
CA GLY A 183 -37.57 28.03 3.83
C GLY A 183 -37.56 29.27 2.94
N LYS A 184 -36.96 29.22 1.75
CA LYS A 184 -36.90 30.33 0.80
C LYS A 184 -38.15 30.35 -0.09
N PRO A 185 -38.68 31.53 -0.44
CA PRO A 185 -39.71 31.65 -1.46
C PRO A 185 -39.22 31.05 -2.78
N GLY A 186 -40.05 30.21 -3.46
CA GLY A 186 -39.70 29.59 -4.73
C GLY A 186 -38.97 28.27 -4.60
N CYS A 187 -38.93 27.64 -3.40
CA CYS A 187 -38.44 26.29 -3.24
C CYS A 187 -39.26 25.30 -4.09
N THR A 188 -38.62 24.71 -5.08
CA THR A 188 -39.24 23.80 -6.08
C THR A 188 -38.28 22.70 -6.45
N VAL A 189 -38.68 21.81 -7.38
CA VAL A 189 -37.79 20.79 -7.98
C VAL A 189 -36.55 21.47 -8.58
N GLY A 190 -35.37 20.90 -8.40
CA GLY A 190 -34.07 21.51 -8.74
C GLY A 190 -33.46 22.38 -7.63
N CYS A 191 -34.16 22.58 -6.49
CA CYS A 191 -33.56 23.23 -5.33
C CYS A 191 -32.57 22.26 -4.64
N GLU A 192 -31.42 22.79 -4.23
CA GLU A 192 -30.39 22.00 -3.55
C GLU A 192 -30.73 21.54 -2.12
N CYS A 193 -31.94 21.92 -1.61
CA CYS A 193 -32.41 21.47 -0.30
C CYS A 193 -32.92 20.02 -0.32
N ASP A 194 -33.17 19.46 0.88
CA ASP A 194 -33.60 18.06 1.02
C ASP A 194 -35.10 17.82 0.86
N ARG A 195 -35.89 18.84 0.41
CA ARG A 195 -37.33 18.73 0.18
C ARG A 195 -37.64 17.84 -1.04
N TYR A 196 -37.12 18.22 -2.20
CA TYR A 196 -37.33 17.49 -3.45
C TYR A 196 -36.14 16.60 -3.69
N ILE A 197 -36.23 15.33 -3.29
CA ILE A 197 -35.17 14.37 -3.46
C ILE A 197 -35.35 13.59 -4.75
N GLU A 198 -34.33 13.56 -5.61
CA GLU A 198 -34.28 12.67 -6.77
C GLU A 198 -34.24 11.21 -6.28
N VAL A 199 -35.25 10.44 -6.67
CA VAL A 199 -35.32 9.01 -6.33
C VAL A 199 -34.93 8.09 -7.48
N TRP A 200 -35.18 8.51 -8.74
CA TRP A 200 -34.92 7.70 -9.92
C TRP A 200 -34.48 8.54 -11.10
N ASN A 201 -33.46 8.09 -11.85
CA ASN A 201 -33.05 8.68 -13.11
C ASN A 201 -33.19 7.65 -14.24
N ASN A 202 -33.97 7.98 -15.28
CA ASN A 202 -34.13 7.23 -16.50
C ASN A 202 -33.32 7.87 -17.62
N VAL A 203 -32.18 7.26 -18.01
CA VAL A 203 -31.30 7.76 -19.08
C VAL A 203 -31.64 7.08 -20.39
N PHE A 204 -31.90 7.89 -21.40
CA PHE A 204 -32.23 7.48 -22.77
C PHE A 204 -30.95 7.51 -23.61
N SER A 205 -30.14 6.47 -23.49
CA SER A 205 -28.83 6.37 -24.11
C SER A 205 -28.97 6.16 -25.61
N GLN A 206 -28.83 7.24 -26.37
CA GLN A 206 -29.00 7.24 -27.81
C GLN A 206 -27.82 7.85 -28.59
N PHE A 207 -26.87 8.47 -27.88
CA PHE A 207 -25.68 9.05 -28.48
C PHE A 207 -24.41 8.42 -27.94
N ASP A 208 -23.32 8.51 -28.70
CA ASP A 208 -21.95 8.19 -28.31
C ASP A 208 -21.11 9.47 -28.34
N ASN A 209 -20.53 9.81 -27.20
CA ASN A 209 -19.66 10.97 -27.02
C ASN A 209 -18.20 10.55 -27.22
N ASP A 210 -17.48 11.19 -28.13
CA ASP A 210 -16.05 10.93 -28.41
C ASP A 210 -15.09 11.48 -27.32
N GLY A 211 -15.62 12.14 -26.29
CA GLY A 211 -14.84 12.80 -25.24
C GLY A 211 -14.34 14.20 -25.63
N HIS A 212 -14.62 14.66 -26.84
CA HIS A 212 -14.27 16.00 -27.34
C HIS A 212 -15.48 16.89 -27.61
N GLY A 213 -16.66 16.43 -27.16
CA GLY A 213 -17.91 17.17 -27.31
C GLY A 213 -18.65 16.91 -28.62
N HIS A 214 -18.26 15.91 -29.41
CA HIS A 214 -18.98 15.47 -30.59
C HIS A 214 -19.83 14.26 -30.23
N TYR A 215 -21.11 14.31 -30.64
CA TYR A 215 -22.09 13.26 -30.40
C TYR A 215 -22.48 12.61 -31.74
N SER A 216 -22.38 11.29 -31.78
CA SER A 216 -22.92 10.48 -32.90
C SER A 216 -24.05 9.61 -32.38
N GLU A 217 -25.03 9.29 -33.24
CA GLU A 217 -26.10 8.39 -32.85
C GLU A 217 -25.57 6.97 -32.66
N LEU A 218 -25.98 6.32 -31.54
CA LEU A 218 -25.72 4.90 -31.33
C LEU A 218 -26.50 4.06 -32.38
N LYS A 219 -25.93 2.94 -32.77
CA LYS A 219 -26.57 1.96 -33.67
C LYS A 219 -27.88 1.41 -33.12
N GLN A 220 -28.02 1.40 -31.80
CA GLN A 220 -29.21 0.98 -31.07
C GLN A 220 -29.50 1.96 -29.97
N LYS A 221 -30.79 2.22 -29.72
CA LYS A 221 -31.25 3.01 -28.58
C LYS A 221 -31.28 2.13 -27.33
N ASN A 222 -30.75 2.59 -26.22
CA ASN A 222 -30.64 1.82 -24.98
C ASN A 222 -31.33 2.56 -23.83
N ILE A 223 -31.70 1.82 -22.81
CA ILE A 223 -32.12 2.36 -21.52
C ILE A 223 -31.08 2.03 -20.48
N ASP A 224 -30.66 3.06 -19.76
CA ASP A 224 -29.87 3.02 -18.54
C ASP A 224 -30.67 3.69 -17.44
N THR A 225 -30.93 3.01 -16.32
CA THR A 225 -31.60 3.65 -15.21
C THR A 225 -30.77 3.51 -13.94
N GLY A 226 -30.90 4.52 -13.06
CA GLY A 226 -30.24 4.52 -11.76
C GLY A 226 -31.19 5.02 -10.68
N MET A 227 -31.44 4.16 -9.69
CA MET A 227 -32.17 4.52 -8.48
C MET A 227 -31.33 4.20 -7.25
N GLY A 228 -30.97 5.21 -6.45
CA GLY A 228 -30.25 4.97 -5.20
C GLY A 228 -31.13 4.24 -4.20
N LEU A 229 -30.77 3.02 -3.83
CA LEU A 229 -31.55 2.21 -2.89
C LEU A 229 -31.72 2.90 -1.54
N GLU A 230 -30.63 3.47 -1.01
CA GLU A 230 -30.67 4.20 0.26
C GLU A 230 -31.53 5.47 0.17
N ARG A 231 -31.53 6.17 -0.98
CA ARG A 231 -32.42 7.34 -1.20
C ARG A 231 -33.90 6.95 -1.24
N LEU A 232 -34.23 5.86 -1.93
CA LEU A 232 -35.58 5.32 -1.92
C LEU A 232 -35.99 4.94 -0.51
N ALA A 233 -35.12 4.29 0.25
CA ALA A 233 -35.38 3.90 1.64
C ALA A 233 -35.60 5.12 2.56
N VAL A 234 -34.87 6.23 2.38
CA VAL A 234 -35.10 7.50 3.11
C VAL A 234 -36.53 8.00 2.90
N VAL A 235 -37.04 7.94 1.67
CA VAL A 235 -38.41 8.36 1.33
C VAL A 235 -39.43 7.39 1.93
N VAL A 236 -39.25 6.09 1.75
CA VAL A 236 -40.18 5.05 2.17
C VAL A 236 -40.31 4.94 3.69
N GLN A 237 -39.21 5.12 4.39
CA GLN A 237 -39.13 5.07 5.85
C GLN A 237 -39.41 6.41 6.51
N ASP A 238 -39.60 7.49 5.75
CA ASP A 238 -39.77 8.87 6.20
C ASP A 238 -38.77 9.28 7.27
N VAL A 239 -37.47 9.03 6.99
CA VAL A 239 -36.36 9.33 7.90
C VAL A 239 -35.53 10.52 7.39
N ASP A 240 -34.81 11.20 8.32
CA ASP A 240 -34.18 12.49 8.02
C ASP A 240 -32.96 12.35 7.10
N SER A 241 -32.24 11.23 7.15
CA SER A 241 -31.01 11.03 6.40
C SER A 241 -30.77 9.58 6.02
N LEU A 242 -29.85 9.35 5.08
CA LEU A 242 -29.41 7.98 4.72
C LEU A 242 -28.78 7.23 5.90
N PHE A 243 -28.30 7.90 6.95
CA PHE A 243 -27.74 7.28 8.14
C PHE A 243 -28.80 6.73 9.09
N THR A 244 -30.05 7.14 8.89
CA THR A 244 -31.19 6.73 9.73
C THR A 244 -32.12 5.72 9.05
N VAL A 245 -31.79 5.27 7.80
CA VAL A 245 -32.46 4.10 7.22
C VAL A 245 -32.09 2.84 8.00
N ASP A 246 -32.97 1.87 8.04
CA ASP A 246 -32.89 0.68 8.90
C ASP A 246 -31.50 0.02 9.00
N THR A 247 -30.88 -0.32 7.85
CA THR A 247 -29.54 -0.96 7.83
C THR A 247 -28.43 -0.05 8.33
N ASN A 248 -28.40 1.21 7.86
CA ASN A 248 -27.39 2.16 8.29
C ASN A 248 -27.59 2.58 9.75
N LYS A 249 -28.86 2.70 10.19
CA LYS A 249 -29.20 2.98 11.60
C LYS A 249 -28.72 1.89 12.54
N ALA A 250 -28.91 0.62 12.18
CA ALA A 250 -28.41 -0.50 12.97
C ALA A 250 -26.88 -0.46 13.14
N LEU A 251 -26.15 -0.12 12.07
CA LEU A 251 -24.70 0.08 12.14
C LEU A 251 -24.32 1.32 12.97
N LEU A 252 -25.00 2.44 12.77
CA LEU A 252 -24.82 3.67 13.55
C LEU A 252 -25.05 3.42 15.05
N ASP A 253 -26.10 2.68 15.41
CA ASP A 253 -26.38 2.30 16.79
C ASP A 253 -25.26 1.44 17.39
N ARG A 254 -24.61 0.59 16.57
CA ARG A 254 -23.44 -0.15 17.03
C ARG A 254 -22.25 0.76 17.30
N VAL A 255 -22.02 1.76 16.46
CA VAL A 255 -20.97 2.78 16.69
C VAL A 255 -21.28 3.58 17.96
N CYS A 256 -22.54 3.99 18.16
CA CYS A 256 -23.00 4.66 19.38
C CYS A 256 -22.73 3.81 20.64
N ALA A 257 -23.04 2.52 20.58
CA ALA A 257 -22.84 1.59 21.71
C ALA A 257 -21.34 1.42 22.06
N LEU A 258 -20.46 1.33 21.04
CA LEU A 258 -19.01 1.22 21.25
C LEU A 258 -18.39 2.51 21.81
N SER A 259 -18.89 3.66 21.39
CA SER A 259 -18.39 4.97 21.82
C SER A 259 -19.05 5.50 23.09
N ASN A 260 -20.11 4.86 23.57
CA ASN A 260 -20.98 5.38 24.63
C ASN A 260 -21.50 6.80 24.35
N LYS A 261 -21.86 7.07 23.07
CA LYS A 261 -22.41 8.34 22.59
C LYS A 261 -23.83 8.14 22.11
N GLU A 262 -24.61 9.22 22.18
CA GLU A 262 -25.98 9.25 21.64
C GLU A 262 -26.03 10.11 20.38
N TYR A 263 -26.66 9.59 19.33
CA TYR A 263 -26.86 10.31 18.08
C TYR A 263 -27.90 11.43 18.22
N GLN A 264 -27.74 12.55 17.53
CA GLN A 264 -28.57 13.76 17.56
C GLN A 264 -28.50 14.53 18.88
N LYS A 265 -27.40 14.45 19.60
CA LYS A 265 -27.15 15.24 20.80
C LYS A 265 -26.16 16.38 20.59
N ASP A 266 -25.17 16.16 19.79
CA ASP A 266 -24.08 17.09 19.50
C ASP A 266 -23.61 16.97 18.07
N HIS A 267 -23.54 18.08 17.34
CA HIS A 267 -23.26 18.08 15.91
C HIS A 267 -21.91 17.47 15.55
N GLU A 268 -20.83 17.78 16.29
CA GLU A 268 -19.50 17.25 16.01
C GLU A 268 -19.42 15.75 16.28
N THR A 269 -20.08 15.30 17.34
CA THR A 269 -20.24 13.89 17.65
C THR A 269 -21.00 13.17 16.53
N ASP A 270 -22.08 13.74 16.05
CA ASP A 270 -22.91 13.19 14.97
C ASP A 270 -22.13 13.06 13.67
N VAL A 271 -21.32 14.06 13.31
CA VAL A 271 -20.42 13.99 12.13
C VAL A 271 -19.47 12.82 12.27
N SER A 272 -18.84 12.64 13.43
CA SER A 272 -17.91 11.54 13.66
C SER A 272 -18.59 10.17 13.61
N LEU A 273 -19.79 10.04 14.20
CA LEU A 273 -20.59 8.81 14.17
C LEU A 273 -20.97 8.44 12.73
N ARG A 274 -21.40 9.39 11.91
CA ARG A 274 -21.74 9.20 10.49
C ARG A 274 -20.53 8.76 9.68
N ILE A 275 -19.36 9.41 9.87
CA ILE A 275 -18.11 9.09 9.17
C ILE A 275 -17.70 7.66 9.45
N VAL A 276 -17.69 7.23 10.72
CA VAL A 276 -17.34 5.85 11.08
C VAL A 276 -18.32 4.86 10.43
N THR A 277 -19.62 5.16 10.48
CA THR A 277 -20.67 4.31 9.89
C THR A 277 -20.49 4.14 8.38
N ASP A 278 -20.32 5.24 7.63
CA ASP A 278 -20.14 5.23 6.18
C ASP A 278 -18.87 4.51 5.76
N HIS A 279 -17.76 4.88 6.40
CA HIS A 279 -16.47 4.40 5.96
C HIS A 279 -16.25 2.92 6.27
N ILE A 280 -16.75 2.41 7.39
CA ILE A 280 -16.61 0.97 7.67
C ILE A 280 -17.45 0.11 6.72
N LYS A 281 -18.64 0.59 6.32
CA LYS A 281 -19.45 -0.07 5.29
C LYS A 281 -18.66 -0.10 3.98
N SER A 282 -18.16 1.04 3.54
CA SER A 282 -17.35 1.17 2.32
C SER A 282 -16.12 0.27 2.33
N CYS A 283 -15.33 0.29 3.41
CA CYS A 283 -14.11 -0.52 3.56
C CYS A 283 -14.42 -2.03 3.52
N THR A 284 -15.50 -2.47 4.18
CA THR A 284 -15.90 -3.88 4.19
C THR A 284 -16.18 -4.40 2.78
N PHE A 285 -16.95 -3.65 1.98
CA PHE A 285 -17.23 -4.02 0.59
C PHE A 285 -16.00 -3.97 -0.31
N MET A 286 -15.17 -2.92 -0.18
CA MET A 286 -13.93 -2.79 -0.95
C MET A 286 -12.97 -3.95 -0.71
N ILE A 287 -12.74 -4.33 0.55
CA ILE A 287 -11.86 -5.46 0.90
C ILE A 287 -12.45 -6.77 0.39
N SER A 288 -13.75 -6.96 0.52
CA SER A 288 -14.43 -8.15 0.01
C SER A 288 -14.29 -8.33 -1.49
N ASP A 289 -14.19 -7.22 -2.24
CA ASP A 289 -13.94 -7.24 -3.67
C ASP A 289 -12.44 -7.36 -4.05
N GLY A 290 -11.57 -7.55 -3.05
CA GLY A 290 -10.13 -7.80 -3.26
C GLY A 290 -9.27 -6.54 -3.25
N ILE A 291 -9.81 -5.37 -2.90
CA ILE A 291 -9.02 -4.14 -2.81
C ILE A 291 -8.22 -4.17 -1.50
N MET A 292 -6.90 -4.00 -1.61
CA MET A 292 -6.00 -3.97 -0.46
C MET A 292 -5.46 -2.56 -0.18
N PRO A 293 -5.23 -2.20 1.09
CA PRO A 293 -4.67 -0.89 1.43
C PRO A 293 -3.30 -0.68 0.77
N SER A 294 -3.15 0.41 0.02
CA SER A 294 -1.88 0.76 -0.64
C SER A 294 -1.63 2.26 -0.62
N ASN A 295 -0.51 2.72 -1.19
CA ASN A 295 -0.17 4.15 -1.26
C ASN A 295 -0.70 4.83 -2.54
N GLU A 296 -1.20 4.08 -3.50
CA GLU A 296 -1.65 4.61 -4.80
C GLU A 296 -2.96 3.94 -5.24
N GLY A 297 -3.66 4.58 -6.16
CA GLY A 297 -4.84 4.05 -6.79
C GLY A 297 -5.99 3.72 -5.83
N ARG A 298 -6.73 2.66 -6.12
CA ARG A 298 -7.90 2.24 -5.35
C ARG A 298 -7.59 1.81 -3.91
N GLY A 299 -6.41 1.23 -3.69
CA GLY A 299 -5.95 0.87 -2.36
C GLY A 299 -5.64 2.08 -1.47
N TYR A 300 -5.24 3.21 -2.07
CA TYR A 300 -5.11 4.47 -1.34
C TYR A 300 -6.47 5.00 -0.85
N VAL A 301 -7.52 4.91 -1.69
CA VAL A 301 -8.88 5.27 -1.30
C VAL A 301 -9.32 4.44 -0.10
N LEU A 302 -9.17 3.12 -0.16
CA LEU A 302 -9.48 2.22 0.97
C LEU A 302 -8.73 2.63 2.23
N ARG A 303 -7.42 2.82 2.13
CA ARG A 303 -6.57 3.23 3.27
C ARG A 303 -7.01 4.57 3.86
N ARG A 304 -7.36 5.55 3.02
CA ARG A 304 -7.86 6.86 3.44
C ARG A 304 -9.15 6.74 4.26
N LEU A 305 -10.14 5.99 3.75
CA LEU A 305 -11.41 5.76 4.43
C LEU A 305 -11.21 5.05 5.77
N LEU A 306 -10.37 4.01 5.79
CA LEU A 306 -10.09 3.20 6.97
C LEU A 306 -9.43 4.04 8.08
N ARG A 307 -8.41 4.83 7.74
CA ARG A 307 -7.70 5.69 8.68
C ARG A 307 -8.57 6.84 9.18
N ARG A 308 -9.44 7.38 8.32
CA ARG A 308 -10.40 8.40 8.70
C ARG A 308 -11.43 7.84 9.69
N ALA A 309 -11.95 6.63 9.45
CA ALA A 309 -12.83 5.93 10.38
C ALA A 309 -12.14 5.68 11.74
N ALA A 310 -10.90 5.21 11.74
CA ALA A 310 -10.13 4.95 12.96
C ALA A 310 -9.89 6.24 13.77
N ARG A 311 -9.54 7.37 13.10
CA ARG A 311 -9.38 8.67 13.77
C ARG A 311 -10.70 9.14 14.42
N HIS A 312 -11.80 9.09 13.67
CA HIS A 312 -13.09 9.54 14.20
C HIS A 312 -13.60 8.63 15.33
N GLY A 313 -13.31 7.32 15.27
CA GLY A 313 -13.57 6.42 16.39
C GLY A 313 -12.82 6.83 17.67
N ARG A 314 -11.53 7.19 17.54
CA ARG A 314 -10.75 7.74 18.67
C ARG A 314 -11.30 9.08 19.17
N LYS A 315 -11.72 9.98 18.26
CA LYS A 315 -12.38 11.26 18.61
C LYS A 315 -13.69 11.02 19.41
N LEU A 316 -14.38 9.93 19.10
CA LEU A 316 -15.56 9.48 19.85
C LEU A 316 -15.23 8.81 21.20
N GLY A 317 -13.97 8.53 21.48
CA GLY A 317 -13.51 7.87 22.71
C GLY A 317 -13.51 6.34 22.65
N ILE A 318 -13.58 5.73 21.47
CA ILE A 318 -13.45 4.29 21.34
C ILE A 318 -11.98 3.88 21.52
N GLU A 319 -11.71 3.06 22.52
CA GLU A 319 -10.38 2.57 22.80
C GLU A 319 -10.08 1.25 22.07
N GLY A 320 -8.83 1.06 21.66
CA GLY A 320 -8.36 -0.18 21.04
C GLY A 320 -8.78 -0.32 19.57
N LYS A 321 -9.02 -1.57 19.15
CA LYS A 321 -9.42 -1.95 17.79
C LYS A 321 -10.91 -2.20 17.73
N PHE A 322 -11.60 -1.60 16.80
CA PHE A 322 -13.06 -1.68 16.68
C PHE A 322 -13.57 -1.85 15.25
N LEU A 323 -12.72 -1.59 14.24
CA LEU A 323 -13.18 -1.63 12.84
C LEU A 323 -13.61 -3.03 12.40
N ALA A 324 -12.89 -4.06 12.80
CA ALA A 324 -13.28 -5.44 12.47
C ALA A 324 -14.60 -5.84 13.15
N GLU A 325 -14.89 -5.35 14.35
CA GLU A 325 -16.15 -5.59 15.03
C GLU A 325 -17.33 -4.92 14.32
N LEU A 326 -17.15 -3.67 13.87
CA LEU A 326 -18.15 -2.97 13.07
C LEU A 326 -18.36 -3.64 11.71
N SER A 327 -17.30 -4.11 11.07
CA SER A 327 -17.38 -4.85 9.80
C SER A 327 -18.24 -6.11 9.94
N LYS A 328 -18.18 -6.81 11.08
CA LYS A 328 -19.06 -7.94 11.35
C LYS A 328 -20.55 -7.53 11.29
N THR A 329 -20.89 -6.37 11.82
CA THR A 329 -22.25 -5.82 11.74
C THR A 329 -22.65 -5.50 10.28
N VAL A 330 -21.73 -4.92 9.49
CA VAL A 330 -21.95 -4.66 8.05
C VAL A 330 -22.26 -5.96 7.30
N ILE A 331 -21.47 -7.00 7.54
CA ILE A 331 -21.64 -8.31 6.90
C ILE A 331 -23.00 -8.89 7.25
N GLU A 332 -23.38 -8.89 8.52
CA GLU A 332 -24.65 -9.44 8.98
C GLU A 332 -25.87 -8.74 8.36
N LEU A 333 -25.78 -7.41 8.19
CA LEU A 333 -26.85 -6.61 7.60
C LEU A 333 -26.95 -6.73 6.08
N SER A 334 -25.87 -7.17 5.41
CA SER A 334 -25.74 -7.10 3.94
C SER A 334 -25.63 -8.48 3.27
N LYS A 335 -25.37 -9.57 4.01
CA LYS A 335 -25.11 -10.92 3.45
C LYS A 335 -26.22 -11.50 2.60
N ASP A 336 -27.48 -11.12 2.84
CA ASP A 336 -28.60 -11.59 2.04
C ASP A 336 -28.57 -11.08 0.59
N GLY A 337 -28.04 -9.89 0.38
CA GLY A 337 -27.81 -9.31 -0.95
C GLY A 337 -26.44 -9.63 -1.53
N TYR A 338 -25.47 -9.90 -0.66
CA TYR A 338 -24.06 -10.04 -0.99
C TYR A 338 -23.40 -11.17 -0.18
N PRO A 339 -23.70 -12.44 -0.52
CA PRO A 339 -23.24 -13.60 0.27
C PRO A 339 -21.71 -13.73 0.29
N GLU A 340 -21.01 -13.17 -0.69
CA GLU A 340 -19.54 -13.11 -0.73
C GLU A 340 -18.92 -12.40 0.47
N LEU A 341 -19.66 -11.52 1.15
CA LEU A 341 -19.19 -10.84 2.36
C LEU A 341 -18.97 -11.84 3.51
N GLU A 342 -19.87 -12.80 3.68
CA GLU A 342 -19.76 -13.86 4.70
C GLU A 342 -18.62 -14.84 4.35
N GLU A 343 -18.49 -15.22 3.07
CA GLU A 343 -17.41 -16.11 2.61
C GLU A 343 -16.03 -15.51 2.86
N LYS A 344 -15.87 -14.19 2.70
CA LYS A 344 -14.60 -13.47 2.82
C LYS A 344 -14.40 -12.74 4.15
N GLN A 345 -15.26 -12.98 5.15
CA GLN A 345 -15.23 -12.26 6.43
C GLN A 345 -13.88 -12.35 7.16
N SER A 346 -13.23 -13.52 7.14
CA SER A 346 -11.93 -13.71 7.78
C SER A 346 -10.85 -12.79 7.20
N MET A 347 -10.85 -12.60 5.87
CA MET A 347 -9.96 -11.68 5.18
C MET A 347 -10.28 -10.23 5.55
N ASN A 348 -11.56 -9.84 5.54
CA ASN A 348 -12.01 -8.52 5.97
C ASN A 348 -11.48 -8.17 7.36
N PHE A 349 -11.70 -9.06 8.34
CA PHE A 349 -11.28 -8.80 9.73
C PHE A 349 -9.76 -8.70 9.86
N LYS A 350 -9.01 -9.54 9.15
CA LYS A 350 -7.55 -9.51 9.19
C LYS A 350 -7.01 -8.21 8.61
N VAL A 351 -7.47 -7.79 7.42
CA VAL A 351 -7.03 -6.54 6.76
C VAL A 351 -7.36 -5.31 7.60
N LEU A 352 -8.59 -5.23 8.11
CA LEU A 352 -9.03 -4.12 8.97
C LEU A 352 -8.20 -4.03 10.25
N THR A 353 -8.02 -5.17 10.95
CA THR A 353 -7.25 -5.23 12.20
C THR A 353 -5.79 -4.81 11.99
N GLU A 354 -5.15 -5.29 10.93
CA GLU A 354 -3.74 -4.99 10.67
C GLU A 354 -3.50 -3.54 10.26
N GLU A 355 -4.37 -2.96 9.39
CA GLU A 355 -4.22 -1.56 9.01
C GLU A 355 -4.57 -0.61 10.17
N GLU A 356 -5.57 -0.96 10.99
CA GLU A 356 -5.90 -0.23 12.21
C GLU A 356 -4.74 -0.27 13.21
N ASP A 357 -4.08 -1.42 13.42
CA ASP A 357 -2.88 -1.55 14.25
C ASP A 357 -1.71 -0.70 13.74
N LYS A 358 -1.44 -0.76 12.43
CA LYS A 358 -0.40 0.06 11.80
C LYS A 358 -0.68 1.55 11.99
N PHE A 359 -1.92 1.95 11.80
CA PHE A 359 -2.32 3.34 11.95
C PHE A 359 -2.26 3.80 13.39
N ASN A 360 -2.75 3.01 14.34
CA ASN A 360 -2.70 3.32 15.77
C ASN A 360 -1.27 3.52 16.30
N LYS A 361 -0.28 2.83 15.75
CA LYS A 361 1.13 3.04 16.09
C LYS A 361 1.69 4.36 15.56
N THR A 362 1.20 4.84 14.44
CA THR A 362 1.74 6.02 13.74
C THR A 362 0.96 7.30 14.04
N ILE A 363 -0.34 7.19 14.38
CA ILE A 363 -1.20 8.37 14.57
C ILE A 363 -0.76 9.24 15.74
N ASP A 364 -0.41 8.66 16.87
CA ASP A 364 -0.02 9.42 18.07
C ASP A 364 1.25 10.23 17.84
N GLN A 365 2.23 9.62 17.14
CA GLN A 365 3.45 10.31 16.74
C GLN A 365 3.18 11.39 15.71
N GLY A 366 2.35 11.11 14.70
CA GLY A 366 1.98 12.07 13.67
C GLY A 366 1.22 13.27 14.23
N LEU A 367 0.27 13.04 15.15
CA LEU A 367 -0.46 14.11 15.81
C LEU A 367 0.45 14.98 16.71
N ALA A 368 1.39 14.38 17.43
CA ALA A 368 2.36 15.13 18.25
C ALA A 368 3.24 16.04 17.38
N ILE A 369 3.76 15.51 16.27
CA ILE A 369 4.59 16.28 15.32
C ILE A 369 3.76 17.39 14.64
N LEU A 370 2.52 17.09 14.24
CA LEU A 370 1.63 18.09 13.66
C LEU A 370 1.35 19.22 14.66
N ALA A 371 1.12 18.89 15.94
CA ALA A 371 0.92 19.90 16.99
C ALA A 371 2.15 20.80 17.17
N GLU A 372 3.38 20.24 17.15
CA GLU A 372 4.62 21.03 17.18
C GLU A 372 4.72 21.97 15.95
N MET A 373 4.30 21.50 14.77
CA MET A 373 4.29 22.32 13.55
C MET A 373 3.22 23.42 13.63
N GLU A 374 2.06 23.13 14.19
CA GLU A 374 0.98 24.13 14.43
C GLU A 374 1.44 25.23 15.40
N ASP A 375 2.12 24.84 16.48
CA ASP A 375 2.68 25.80 17.45
C ASP A 375 3.71 26.70 16.80
N ALA A 376 4.55 26.14 15.92
CA ALA A 376 5.54 26.91 15.16
C ALA A 376 4.86 27.89 14.16
N MET A 377 3.81 27.44 13.47
CA MET A 377 3.00 28.29 12.57
C MET A 377 2.33 29.43 13.36
N ALA A 378 1.74 29.12 14.49
CA ALA A 378 1.08 30.11 15.34
C ALA A 378 2.09 31.16 15.84
N ALA A 379 3.29 30.74 16.24
CA ALA A 379 4.39 31.64 16.64
C ALA A 379 4.88 32.53 15.49
N ALA A 380 4.85 32.05 14.24
CA ALA A 380 5.18 32.79 13.03
C ALA A 380 4.02 33.67 12.50
N GLY A 381 2.81 33.51 13.04
CA GLY A 381 1.60 34.18 12.52
C GLY A 381 1.10 33.62 11.19
N GLU A 382 1.52 32.39 10.84
CA GLU A 382 1.14 31.69 9.62
C GLU A 382 -0.11 30.85 9.84
N LYS A 383 -0.92 30.70 8.77
CA LYS A 383 -2.11 29.84 8.76
C LYS A 383 -2.02 28.70 7.76
N THR A 384 -0.91 28.61 7.05
CA THR A 384 -0.70 27.58 6.02
C THR A 384 0.52 26.74 6.36
N LEU A 385 0.33 25.43 6.52
CA LEU A 385 1.42 24.48 6.68
C LEU A 385 2.17 24.34 5.37
N SER A 386 3.50 24.51 5.40
CA SER A 386 4.31 24.40 4.19
C SER A 386 4.23 23.00 3.57
N GLY A 387 4.29 22.94 2.23
CA GLY A 387 4.27 21.67 1.49
C GLY A 387 5.40 20.71 1.89
N GLU A 388 6.58 21.24 2.25
CA GLU A 388 7.71 20.45 2.75
C GLU A 388 7.40 19.77 4.09
N ASN A 389 6.78 20.48 5.04
CA ASN A 389 6.38 19.92 6.33
C ASN A 389 5.24 18.90 6.18
N ALA A 390 4.26 19.17 5.31
CA ALA A 390 3.21 18.23 4.98
C ALA A 390 3.78 16.96 4.31
N PHE A 391 4.76 17.11 3.42
CA PHE A 391 5.46 15.99 2.79
C PHE A 391 6.29 15.20 3.80
N LYS A 392 6.95 15.84 4.74
CA LYS A 392 7.70 15.18 5.82
C LYS A 392 6.78 14.32 6.70
N LEU A 393 5.61 14.84 7.06
CA LEU A 393 4.58 14.07 7.78
C LEU A 393 4.15 12.83 6.98
N TYR A 394 3.92 12.98 5.69
CA TYR A 394 3.49 11.92 4.79
C TYR A 394 4.58 10.85 4.58
N ASP A 395 5.77 11.28 4.16
CA ASP A 395 6.85 10.38 3.71
C ASP A 395 7.59 9.72 4.87
N THR A 396 7.96 10.50 5.88
CA THR A 396 8.79 10.03 6.99
C THR A 396 7.97 9.35 8.09
N TYR A 397 6.79 9.89 8.38
CA TYR A 397 5.96 9.42 9.49
C TYR A 397 4.72 8.65 9.06
N GLY A 398 4.48 8.51 7.74
CA GLY A 398 3.32 7.78 7.21
C GLY A 398 1.97 8.41 7.55
N PHE A 399 1.96 9.71 7.90
CA PHE A 399 0.75 10.45 8.28
C PHE A 399 0.09 11.02 7.01
N PRO A 400 -1.14 10.61 6.65
CA PRO A 400 -1.76 10.98 5.37
C PRO A 400 -1.96 12.50 5.24
N VAL A 401 -1.66 13.05 4.06
CA VAL A 401 -1.83 14.48 3.81
C VAL A 401 -3.29 14.95 3.91
N ASP A 402 -4.24 14.10 3.48
CA ASP A 402 -5.67 14.40 3.60
C ASP A 402 -6.11 14.52 5.06
N LEU A 403 -5.53 13.69 5.95
CA LEU A 403 -5.77 13.76 7.37
C LEU A 403 -5.14 15.03 7.98
N THR A 404 -3.95 15.41 7.49
CA THR A 404 -3.30 16.67 7.87
C THR A 404 -4.17 17.86 7.49
N LYS A 405 -4.73 17.86 6.26
CA LYS A 405 -5.68 18.90 5.80
C LYS A 405 -6.90 18.98 6.69
N GLU A 406 -7.58 17.87 6.92
CA GLU A 406 -8.80 17.83 7.74
C GLU A 406 -8.58 18.37 9.15
N ILE A 407 -7.44 18.03 9.80
CA ILE A 407 -7.10 18.50 11.13
C ILE A 407 -6.83 20.01 11.13
N LEU A 408 -6.10 20.50 10.14
CA LEU A 408 -5.78 21.93 10.02
C LEU A 408 -7.01 22.75 9.68
N GLU A 409 -7.90 22.26 8.82
CA GLU A 409 -9.19 22.91 8.48
C GLU A 409 -10.11 23.03 9.70
N GLU A 410 -10.19 22.00 10.58
CA GLU A 410 -10.91 22.07 11.86
C GLU A 410 -10.45 23.25 12.73
N LYS A 411 -9.18 23.69 12.55
CA LYS A 411 -8.56 24.82 13.28
C LYS A 411 -8.48 26.12 12.48
N GLY A 412 -9.08 26.16 11.27
CA GLY A 412 -9.05 27.32 10.38
C GLY A 412 -7.69 27.58 9.72
N CYS A 413 -6.87 26.53 9.59
CA CYS A 413 -5.58 26.52 8.91
C CYS A 413 -5.66 25.72 7.59
N THR A 414 -4.67 25.88 6.71
CA THR A 414 -4.60 25.22 5.39
C THR A 414 -3.24 24.54 5.16
N VAL A 415 -3.11 23.78 4.09
CA VAL A 415 -1.87 23.16 3.63
C VAL A 415 -1.48 23.71 2.27
N ASP A 416 -0.18 23.95 2.05
CA ASP A 416 0.40 24.26 0.75
C ASP A 416 0.44 23.01 -0.13
N GLU A 417 -0.62 22.80 -0.92
CA GLU A 417 -0.77 21.63 -1.79
C GLU A 417 0.19 21.63 -2.96
N GLU A 418 0.51 22.81 -3.51
CA GLU A 418 1.46 22.93 -4.63
C GLU A 418 2.87 22.55 -4.18
N GLY A 419 3.32 23.04 -3.03
CA GLY A 419 4.58 22.67 -2.42
C GLY A 419 4.65 21.20 -2.06
N PHE A 420 3.58 20.60 -1.56
CA PHE A 420 3.48 19.15 -1.30
C PHE A 420 3.64 18.35 -2.60
N ALA A 421 2.92 18.73 -3.66
CA ALA A 421 3.01 18.06 -4.96
C ALA A 421 4.41 18.15 -5.58
N ALA A 422 5.08 19.31 -5.42
CA ALA A 422 6.45 19.51 -5.86
C ALA A 422 7.43 18.61 -5.12
N ALA A 423 7.33 18.49 -3.79
CA ALA A 423 8.16 17.61 -2.97
C ALA A 423 7.95 16.12 -3.33
N MET A 424 6.70 15.71 -3.56
CA MET A 424 6.35 14.36 -4.05
C MET A 424 6.99 14.05 -5.40
N LYS A 425 6.96 15.01 -6.32
CA LYS A 425 7.58 14.86 -7.65
C LYS A 425 9.10 14.73 -7.54
N GLU A 426 9.73 15.57 -6.73
CA GLU A 426 11.18 15.51 -6.51
C GLU A 426 11.62 14.14 -5.95
N GLN A 427 10.86 13.58 -4.99
CA GLN A 427 11.14 12.25 -4.45
C GLN A 427 10.98 11.17 -5.51
N LYS A 428 9.90 11.22 -6.31
CA LYS A 428 9.70 10.27 -7.43
C LYS A 428 10.84 10.33 -8.44
N ASP A 429 11.32 11.54 -8.75
CA ASP A 429 12.44 11.74 -9.66
C ASP A 429 13.77 11.25 -9.07
N LYS A 430 14.02 11.46 -7.77
CA LYS A 430 15.16 10.88 -7.05
C LYS A 430 15.13 9.36 -7.04
N ALA A 431 13.97 8.77 -6.78
CA ALA A 431 13.76 7.33 -6.81
C ALA A 431 13.93 6.74 -8.22
N ARG A 432 13.49 7.46 -9.28
CA ARG A 432 13.76 7.11 -10.69
C ARG A 432 15.25 7.17 -11.02
N LYS A 433 15.96 8.22 -10.60
CA LYS A 433 17.41 8.35 -10.82
C LYS A 433 18.25 7.35 -10.03
N ALA A 434 17.81 6.95 -8.85
CA ALA A 434 18.47 5.94 -8.01
C ALA A 434 18.27 4.51 -8.54
N ARG A 435 17.23 4.24 -9.29
CA ARG A 435 17.09 3.02 -10.08
C ARG A 435 18.04 3.14 -11.26
N LYS A 436 19.28 2.68 -11.10
CA LYS A 436 20.19 2.47 -12.23
C LYS A 436 19.42 1.66 -13.28
N THR A 437 19.24 2.30 -14.40
CA THR A 437 18.62 1.88 -15.64
C THR A 437 18.84 0.39 -15.95
N THR A 438 17.80 -0.40 -15.78
CA THR A 438 17.51 -1.42 -16.76
C THR A 438 16.55 -0.76 -17.74
N ASN A 439 17.01 -0.57 -18.98
CA ASN A 439 16.24 0.04 -20.06
C ASN A 439 15.04 -0.84 -20.40
N TYR A 440 13.91 -0.56 -19.75
CA TYR A 440 12.63 -1.04 -20.19
C TYR A 440 11.79 0.20 -20.50
N MET A 441 11.66 0.52 -21.82
CA MET A 441 10.84 1.58 -22.40
C MET A 441 11.06 3.01 -21.83
N GLY A 442 12.27 3.52 -21.95
CA GLY A 442 12.56 4.97 -21.81
C GLY A 442 12.85 5.57 -23.18
N ALA A 443 12.13 6.62 -23.54
CA ALA A 443 12.26 7.30 -24.82
C ALA A 443 13.54 8.14 -24.90
N ASP A 444 14.68 7.48 -25.10
CA ASP A 444 15.82 8.10 -25.73
C ASP A 444 15.84 7.68 -27.21
N VAL A 445 16.12 8.62 -28.10
CA VAL A 445 16.25 8.35 -29.54
C VAL A 445 17.42 7.38 -29.69
N THR A 446 17.11 6.08 -29.84
CA THR A 446 18.13 5.05 -30.04
C THR A 446 18.23 4.73 -31.51
N VAL A 447 19.38 4.23 -31.95
CA VAL A 447 19.62 3.73 -33.34
C VAL A 447 18.50 2.79 -33.81
N TYR A 448 17.83 2.10 -32.90
CA TYR A 448 16.74 1.17 -33.22
C TYR A 448 15.48 1.84 -33.79
N GLN A 449 15.27 3.14 -33.55
CA GLN A 449 14.12 3.87 -34.13
C GLN A 449 14.29 4.17 -35.61
N SER A 450 15.53 4.14 -36.13
CA SER A 450 15.85 4.33 -37.54
C SER A 450 15.78 3.03 -38.35
N ILE A 451 15.51 1.89 -37.72
CA ILE A 451 15.39 0.60 -38.41
C ILE A 451 14.04 0.54 -39.12
N ASP A 452 14.04 0.11 -40.40
CA ASP A 452 12.84 -0.04 -41.22
C ASP A 452 11.75 -0.82 -40.47
N ALA A 453 10.54 -0.26 -40.47
CA ALA A 453 9.37 -0.84 -39.84
C ALA A 453 8.94 -2.20 -40.45
N ALA A 454 9.29 -2.44 -41.72
CA ALA A 454 8.96 -3.68 -42.41
C ALA A 454 9.83 -4.89 -41.94
N ILE A 455 10.95 -4.64 -41.26
CA ILE A 455 11.78 -5.70 -40.72
C ILE A 455 11.15 -6.25 -39.45
N THR A 456 11.02 -7.57 -39.36
CA THR A 456 10.50 -8.32 -38.21
C THR A 456 11.40 -9.52 -37.95
N SER A 457 11.33 -10.08 -36.73
CA SER A 457 12.01 -11.34 -36.38
C SER A 457 10.97 -12.38 -35.96
N GLU A 458 11.00 -13.56 -36.59
CA GLU A 458 10.16 -14.69 -36.18
C GLU A 458 10.84 -15.46 -35.04
N PHE A 459 10.20 -15.59 -33.90
CA PHE A 459 10.70 -16.40 -32.78
C PHE A 459 10.32 -17.88 -32.97
N VAL A 460 11.31 -18.74 -33.13
CA VAL A 460 11.16 -20.21 -33.34
C VAL A 460 11.78 -21.03 -32.20
N GLY A 461 12.09 -20.39 -31.08
CA GLY A 461 12.91 -20.96 -30.02
C GLY A 461 12.14 -21.65 -28.88
N TYR A 462 10.86 -22.01 -29.06
CA TYR A 462 10.16 -22.84 -28.07
C TYR A 462 10.64 -24.29 -28.08
N ASP A 463 10.89 -24.83 -29.26
CA ASP A 463 11.24 -26.24 -29.49
C ASP A 463 12.68 -26.44 -30.03
N LYS A 464 13.35 -25.35 -30.39
CA LYS A 464 14.70 -25.38 -30.97
C LYS A 464 15.65 -24.50 -30.22
N LEU A 465 16.92 -24.88 -30.17
CA LEU A 465 18.01 -24.08 -29.59
C LEU A 465 18.90 -23.48 -30.67
N ASP A 466 18.87 -24.02 -31.87
CA ASP A 466 19.65 -23.57 -32.99
C ASP A 466 18.78 -23.32 -34.23
N VAL A 467 19.11 -22.29 -35.01
CA VAL A 467 18.48 -21.99 -36.29
C VAL A 467 19.45 -21.31 -37.20
N ASP A 468 19.43 -21.68 -38.49
CA ASP A 468 20.11 -20.94 -39.55
C ASP A 468 19.19 -19.82 -40.00
N SER A 469 19.68 -18.59 -40.00
CA SER A 469 18.90 -17.39 -40.33
C SER A 469 19.78 -16.35 -41.03
N LYS A 470 19.15 -15.38 -41.65
CA LYS A 470 19.81 -14.30 -42.37
C LYS A 470 19.87 -13.05 -41.50
N ILE A 471 21.02 -12.41 -41.47
CA ILE A 471 21.19 -11.12 -40.81
C ILE A 471 20.42 -10.05 -41.58
N SER A 472 19.45 -9.42 -40.97
CA SER A 472 18.63 -8.36 -41.54
C SER A 472 19.19 -6.98 -41.24
N VAL A 473 19.71 -6.76 -40.01
CA VAL A 473 20.27 -5.48 -39.54
C VAL A 473 21.44 -5.72 -38.61
N LEU A 474 22.45 -4.87 -38.73
CA LEU A 474 23.57 -4.74 -37.79
C LEU A 474 23.62 -3.29 -37.29
N THR A 475 23.81 -3.11 -35.99
CA THR A 475 24.04 -1.77 -35.40
C THR A 475 25.20 -1.79 -34.43
N THR A 476 25.90 -0.65 -34.32
CA THR A 476 26.65 -0.29 -33.13
C THR A 476 25.72 0.36 -32.13
N GLU A 477 26.23 1.01 -31.07
CA GLU A 477 25.43 1.79 -30.12
C GLU A 477 24.77 3.00 -30.79
N ASP A 478 25.42 3.59 -31.80
CA ASP A 478 25.06 4.88 -32.37
C ASP A 478 24.54 4.83 -33.82
N GLU A 479 24.88 3.82 -34.60
CA GLU A 479 24.54 3.75 -36.05
C GLU A 479 24.26 2.35 -36.58
N ILE A 480 23.51 2.26 -37.67
CA ILE A 480 23.33 1.05 -38.49
C ILE A 480 24.58 0.87 -39.36
N VAL A 481 25.14 -0.33 -39.36
CA VAL A 481 26.40 -0.66 -40.07
C VAL A 481 26.23 -1.83 -41.02
N GLU A 482 27.04 -1.91 -42.07
CA GLU A 482 27.05 -3.01 -43.04
C GLU A 482 27.70 -4.29 -42.50
N ALA A 483 28.62 -4.15 -41.51
CA ALA A 483 29.32 -5.26 -40.90
C ALA A 483 29.79 -4.92 -39.48
N LEU A 484 29.88 -5.94 -38.62
CA LEU A 484 30.57 -5.90 -37.31
C LEU A 484 31.86 -6.70 -37.38
N THR A 485 32.96 -6.16 -36.84
CA THR A 485 34.30 -6.77 -36.87
C THR A 485 34.76 -7.10 -35.44
N ASP A 486 35.84 -7.85 -35.36
CA ASP A 486 36.44 -8.38 -34.14
C ASP A 486 36.55 -7.30 -33.02
N GLY A 487 36.07 -7.65 -31.83
CA GLY A 487 36.04 -6.76 -30.66
C GLY A 487 34.94 -5.70 -30.66
N GLN A 488 34.20 -5.51 -31.74
CA GLN A 488 33.09 -4.52 -31.78
C GLN A 488 31.86 -5.01 -31.01
N ARG A 489 31.29 -4.11 -30.22
CA ARG A 489 29.96 -4.28 -29.62
C ARG A 489 28.90 -3.82 -30.58
N GLY A 490 27.77 -4.51 -30.56
CA GLY A 490 26.66 -4.16 -31.44
C GLY A 490 25.41 -5.00 -31.20
N THR A 491 24.44 -4.82 -32.09
CA THR A 491 23.21 -5.60 -32.06
C THR A 491 22.99 -6.24 -33.44
N ILE A 492 22.66 -7.52 -33.41
CA ILE A 492 22.29 -8.29 -34.60
C ILE A 492 20.79 -8.53 -34.59
N ILE A 493 20.11 -8.22 -35.69
CA ILE A 493 18.70 -8.58 -35.94
C ILE A 493 18.66 -9.54 -37.12
N ALA A 494 18.00 -10.68 -36.95
CA ALA A 494 17.86 -11.72 -37.95
C ALA A 494 16.39 -11.99 -38.28
N ASP A 495 16.12 -12.58 -39.45
CA ASP A 495 14.76 -12.91 -39.94
C ASP A 495 14.05 -13.89 -39.01
N GLN A 496 14.78 -14.91 -38.52
CA GLN A 496 14.32 -15.88 -37.52
C GLN A 496 15.31 -15.98 -36.39
N THR A 497 14.81 -16.26 -35.19
CA THR A 497 15.68 -16.46 -34.00
C THR A 497 15.12 -17.50 -33.04
N THR A 498 16.05 -18.26 -32.42
CA THR A 498 15.76 -19.14 -31.30
C THR A 498 15.91 -18.42 -29.95
N PHE A 499 16.42 -17.19 -29.94
CA PHE A 499 16.65 -16.43 -28.73
C PHE A 499 15.37 -15.75 -28.24
N TYR A 500 14.97 -16.05 -27.01
CA TYR A 500 13.88 -15.36 -26.34
C TYR A 500 14.32 -13.95 -25.95
N GLY A 501 13.61 -12.93 -26.38
CA GLY A 501 13.85 -11.56 -25.99
C GLY A 501 13.23 -11.27 -24.62
N THR A 502 13.86 -10.42 -23.79
CA THR A 502 13.37 -10.03 -22.46
C THR A 502 11.93 -9.53 -22.54
N MET A 503 10.99 -10.26 -21.93
CA MET A 503 9.57 -9.94 -21.88
C MET A 503 8.86 -10.68 -20.75
N GLY A 504 7.78 -10.12 -20.19
CA GLY A 504 6.95 -10.79 -19.17
C GLY A 504 7.69 -11.15 -17.90
N GLY A 505 8.80 -10.46 -17.58
CA GLY A 505 9.65 -10.75 -16.42
C GLY A 505 10.75 -11.79 -16.68
N GLN A 506 10.69 -12.58 -17.77
CA GLN A 506 11.77 -13.48 -18.14
C GLN A 506 12.89 -12.71 -18.85
N GLN A 507 14.11 -12.91 -18.42
CA GLN A 507 15.30 -12.32 -19.03
C GLN A 507 15.61 -13.01 -20.37
N GLY A 508 16.21 -12.24 -21.28
CA GLY A 508 16.58 -12.70 -22.61
C GLY A 508 17.67 -13.76 -22.59
N ASP A 509 17.65 -14.59 -23.62
CA ASP A 509 18.64 -15.65 -23.77
C ASP A 509 20.04 -15.11 -24.07
N LYS A 510 21.01 -15.93 -23.76
CA LYS A 510 22.43 -15.76 -24.09
C LYS A 510 22.88 -16.90 -25.00
N GLY A 511 23.92 -16.66 -25.77
CA GLY A 511 24.45 -17.68 -26.66
C GLY A 511 25.45 -17.13 -27.66
N THR A 512 25.48 -17.71 -28.85
CA THR A 512 26.39 -17.32 -29.92
C THR A 512 25.68 -17.24 -31.26
N ILE A 513 26.11 -16.31 -32.11
CA ILE A 513 25.71 -16.20 -33.51
C ILE A 513 27.01 -16.38 -34.32
N HIS A 514 27.08 -17.35 -35.20
CA HIS A 514 28.30 -17.64 -35.92
C HIS A 514 28.09 -18.05 -37.38
N SER A 515 29.13 -17.86 -38.16
CA SER A 515 29.26 -18.32 -39.53
C SER A 515 30.69 -18.82 -39.76
N ALA A 516 31.04 -19.13 -41.02
CA ALA A 516 32.44 -19.42 -41.41
C ALA A 516 33.34 -18.16 -41.27
N ASN A 517 32.78 -16.96 -41.31
CA ASN A 517 33.50 -15.70 -41.35
C ASN A 517 33.70 -15.05 -39.97
N GLY A 518 32.84 -15.37 -39.02
CA GLY A 518 32.92 -14.71 -37.73
C GLY A 518 32.04 -15.35 -36.62
N GLU A 519 32.28 -14.92 -35.40
CA GLU A 519 31.54 -15.34 -34.21
C GLU A 519 31.18 -14.12 -33.35
N PHE A 520 29.92 -14.04 -32.98
CA PHE A 520 29.35 -13.01 -32.11
C PHE A 520 28.79 -13.64 -30.85
N LYS A 521 29.23 -13.16 -29.68
CA LYS A 521 28.72 -13.61 -28.38
C LYS A 521 27.53 -12.73 -27.97
N VAL A 522 26.37 -13.35 -27.86
CA VAL A 522 25.14 -12.71 -27.38
C VAL A 522 25.16 -12.66 -25.85
N GLU A 523 25.14 -11.47 -25.29
CA GLU A 523 25.14 -11.23 -23.84
C GLU A 523 23.73 -10.92 -23.32
N GLU A 524 22.89 -10.33 -24.18
CA GLU A 524 21.51 -9.99 -23.89
C GLU A 524 20.64 -10.08 -25.15
N THR A 525 19.39 -10.49 -25.02
CA THR A 525 18.41 -10.48 -26.09
C THR A 525 17.22 -9.62 -25.69
N ILE A 526 16.86 -8.65 -26.53
CA ILE A 526 15.85 -7.62 -26.24
C ILE A 526 14.73 -7.61 -27.31
N HIS A 527 13.52 -7.26 -26.87
CA HIS A 527 12.44 -6.93 -27.78
C HIS A 527 12.54 -5.46 -28.23
N LEU A 528 12.46 -5.25 -29.53
CA LEU A 528 12.42 -3.92 -30.15
C LEU A 528 11.03 -3.66 -30.73
N GLN A 529 10.71 -2.39 -30.97
CA GLN A 529 9.44 -2.01 -31.61
C GLN A 529 9.25 -2.65 -32.97
N GLY A 530 8.00 -2.97 -33.32
CA GLY A 530 7.64 -3.58 -34.62
C GLY A 530 7.98 -5.05 -34.73
N GLY A 531 8.03 -5.81 -33.63
CA GLY A 531 8.22 -7.27 -33.68
C GLY A 531 9.65 -7.70 -34.01
N LYS A 532 10.64 -6.86 -33.72
CA LYS A 532 12.06 -7.17 -33.93
C LYS A 532 12.66 -7.73 -32.64
N ILE A 533 13.61 -8.66 -32.78
CA ILE A 533 14.40 -9.20 -31.66
C ILE A 533 15.87 -8.84 -31.90
N GLY A 534 16.44 -8.07 -30.97
CA GLY A 534 17.82 -7.60 -31.02
C GLY A 534 18.72 -8.47 -30.14
N HIS A 535 19.78 -9.01 -30.73
CA HIS A 535 20.82 -9.78 -30.04
C HIS A 535 21.98 -8.85 -29.74
N VAL A 536 22.09 -8.40 -28.50
CA VAL A 536 23.11 -7.45 -28.05
C VAL A 536 24.33 -8.22 -27.53
N GLY A 537 25.51 -7.82 -27.99
CA GLY A 537 26.73 -8.51 -27.58
C GLY A 537 27.99 -7.95 -28.22
N VAL A 538 28.96 -8.83 -28.42
CA VAL A 538 30.29 -8.45 -28.91
C VAL A 538 30.81 -9.50 -29.91
N MET A 539 31.46 -9.03 -31.00
CA MET A 539 32.22 -9.89 -31.93
C MET A 539 33.42 -10.45 -31.21
N THR A 540 33.49 -11.78 -31.12
CA THR A 540 34.62 -12.49 -30.49
C THR A 540 35.67 -12.92 -31.49
N LYS A 541 35.28 -12.98 -32.78
CA LYS A 541 36.20 -13.39 -33.83
C LYS A 541 35.67 -13.02 -35.21
N GLY A 542 36.54 -12.51 -36.09
CA GLY A 542 36.26 -12.31 -37.50
C GLY A 542 35.28 -11.16 -37.79
N MET A 543 34.38 -11.35 -38.75
CA MET A 543 33.44 -10.34 -39.22
C MET A 543 32.10 -10.99 -39.63
N LEU A 544 30.97 -10.34 -39.33
CA LEU A 544 29.64 -10.67 -39.80
C LEU A 544 29.04 -9.50 -40.53
N SER A 545 28.35 -9.74 -41.65
CA SER A 545 27.80 -8.72 -42.56
C SER A 545 26.31 -8.86 -42.75
N ILE A 546 25.63 -7.73 -43.12
CA ILE A 546 24.21 -7.75 -43.49
C ILE A 546 23.99 -8.74 -44.64
N GLY A 547 22.91 -9.51 -44.55
CA GLY A 547 22.55 -10.50 -45.58
C GLY A 547 23.28 -11.82 -45.48
N GLU A 548 24.25 -11.96 -44.59
CA GLU A 548 24.95 -13.21 -44.32
C GLU A 548 24.03 -14.24 -43.65
N THR A 549 24.18 -15.51 -44.00
CA THR A 549 23.53 -16.62 -43.29
C THR A 549 24.38 -17.03 -42.12
N VAL A 550 23.80 -17.03 -40.93
CA VAL A 550 24.45 -17.36 -39.66
C VAL A 550 23.65 -18.41 -38.93
N THR A 551 24.30 -19.18 -38.11
CA THR A 551 23.65 -20.06 -37.14
C THR A 551 23.53 -19.33 -35.81
N LEU A 552 22.29 -19.18 -35.31
CA LEU A 552 21.96 -18.64 -33.99
C LEU A 552 21.82 -19.80 -33.02
N SER A 553 22.69 -19.86 -31.99
CA SER A 553 22.75 -20.95 -31.02
C SER A 553 22.56 -20.43 -29.60
N VAL A 554 21.41 -20.74 -28.98
CA VAL A 554 21.10 -20.39 -27.59
C VAL A 554 21.93 -21.26 -26.64
N CYS A 555 22.44 -20.67 -25.56
CA CYS A 555 23.14 -21.42 -24.52
C CYS A 555 22.16 -22.38 -23.81
N PRO A 556 22.29 -23.72 -24.02
CA PRO A 556 21.31 -24.70 -23.53
C PRO A 556 21.17 -24.68 -22.00
N LYS A 557 22.30 -24.52 -21.30
CA LYS A 557 22.33 -24.50 -19.83
C LYS A 557 21.59 -23.26 -19.29
N ASN A 558 21.81 -22.07 -19.87
CA ASN A 558 21.16 -20.85 -19.45
C ASN A 558 19.64 -20.93 -19.68
N ARG A 559 19.22 -21.36 -20.89
CA ARG A 559 17.79 -21.54 -21.23
C ARG A 559 17.11 -22.54 -20.29
N ALA A 560 17.74 -23.69 -20.05
CA ALA A 560 17.16 -24.72 -19.19
C ALA A 560 16.96 -24.23 -17.74
N LEU A 561 17.94 -23.53 -17.16
CA LEU A 561 17.81 -22.96 -15.82
C LEU A 561 16.73 -21.86 -15.75
N THR A 562 16.70 -20.98 -16.75
CA THR A 562 15.66 -19.94 -16.85
C THR A 562 14.25 -20.56 -16.95
N SER A 563 14.07 -21.59 -17.80
CA SER A 563 12.80 -22.29 -17.94
C SER A 563 12.34 -23.00 -16.65
N LYS A 564 13.28 -23.56 -15.87
CA LYS A 564 12.99 -24.13 -14.54
C LYS A 564 12.47 -23.07 -13.58
N ASN A 565 13.16 -21.94 -13.48
CA ASN A 565 12.77 -20.84 -12.61
C ASN A 565 11.43 -20.23 -13.06
N HIS A 566 11.19 -20.12 -14.37
CA HIS A 566 9.92 -19.59 -14.89
C HIS A 566 8.75 -20.53 -14.57
N SER A 567 8.93 -21.83 -14.80
CA SER A 567 7.88 -22.81 -14.47
C SER A 567 7.60 -22.87 -12.97
N ALA A 568 8.65 -22.76 -12.13
CA ALA A 568 8.48 -22.67 -10.68
C ALA A 568 7.69 -21.39 -10.25
N THR A 569 7.79 -20.29 -11.01
CA THR A 569 7.06 -19.06 -10.73
C THR A 569 5.54 -19.27 -10.84
N HIS A 570 5.08 -20.04 -11.83
CA HIS A 570 3.66 -20.39 -11.97
C HIS A 570 3.16 -21.28 -10.83
N LEU A 571 3.95 -22.29 -10.44
CA LEU A 571 3.62 -23.12 -9.28
C LEU A 571 3.56 -22.27 -7.99
N LEU A 572 4.52 -21.36 -7.81
CA LEU A 572 4.58 -20.44 -6.68
C LEU A 572 3.35 -19.53 -6.63
N GLN A 573 2.96 -18.93 -7.75
CA GLN A 573 1.77 -18.07 -7.81
C GLN A 573 0.51 -18.82 -7.36
N LYS A 574 0.31 -20.01 -7.87
CA LYS A 574 -0.84 -20.85 -7.49
C LYS A 574 -0.78 -21.28 -6.01
N ALA A 575 0.39 -21.67 -5.51
CA ALA A 575 0.58 -22.04 -4.11
C ALA A 575 0.31 -20.86 -3.17
N LEU A 576 0.79 -19.66 -3.50
CA LEU A 576 0.52 -18.44 -2.74
C LEU A 576 -0.99 -18.14 -2.67
N ARG A 577 -1.70 -18.25 -3.79
CA ARG A 577 -3.17 -18.08 -3.81
C ARG A 577 -3.89 -19.15 -2.98
N THR A 578 -3.37 -20.36 -2.96
CA THR A 578 -3.94 -21.46 -2.16
C THR A 578 -3.75 -21.22 -0.66
N VAL A 579 -2.59 -20.72 -0.24
CA VAL A 579 -2.25 -20.53 1.19
C VAL A 579 -2.78 -19.21 1.74
N LEU A 580 -2.62 -18.12 0.97
CA LEU A 580 -2.90 -16.75 1.43
C LEU A 580 -4.28 -16.24 1.00
N GLY A 581 -4.84 -16.80 -0.09
CA GLY A 581 -6.15 -16.43 -0.61
C GLY A 581 -6.13 -15.84 -2.03
N SER A 582 -7.32 -15.71 -2.62
CA SER A 582 -7.52 -15.30 -4.02
C SER A 582 -7.10 -13.85 -4.33
N HIS A 583 -6.88 -13.02 -3.31
CA HIS A 583 -6.40 -11.63 -3.44
C HIS A 583 -4.94 -11.53 -3.87
N VAL A 584 -4.19 -12.64 -3.83
CA VAL A 584 -2.81 -12.67 -4.30
C VAL A 584 -2.79 -12.55 -5.82
N GLU A 585 -2.25 -11.44 -6.30
CA GLU A 585 -2.07 -11.12 -7.73
C GLU A 585 -0.62 -10.71 -7.97
N GLN A 586 -0.12 -11.03 -9.16
CA GLN A 586 1.22 -10.62 -9.56
C GLN A 586 1.30 -9.10 -9.69
N ALA A 587 2.23 -8.49 -8.94
CA ALA A 587 2.59 -7.08 -9.05
C ALA A 587 3.89 -6.87 -9.86
N GLY A 588 4.70 -7.91 -10.00
CA GLY A 588 5.91 -7.93 -10.79
C GLY A 588 6.56 -9.30 -10.79
N SER A 589 7.39 -9.55 -11.79
CA SER A 589 8.16 -10.81 -11.92
C SER A 589 9.54 -10.53 -12.50
N TYR A 590 10.51 -11.35 -12.11
CA TYR A 590 11.85 -11.39 -12.71
C TYR A 590 12.38 -12.81 -12.65
N VAL A 591 12.77 -13.33 -13.79
CA VAL A 591 13.23 -14.72 -13.93
C VAL A 591 14.48 -14.76 -14.79
N ASP A 592 15.56 -15.30 -14.26
CA ASP A 592 16.81 -15.60 -14.98
C ASP A 592 17.32 -17.02 -14.64
N ALA A 593 18.50 -17.37 -15.12
CA ALA A 593 19.12 -18.67 -14.85
C ALA A 593 19.56 -18.86 -13.39
N GLY A 594 19.71 -17.79 -12.63
CA GLY A 594 20.20 -17.82 -11.25
C GLY A 594 19.09 -17.91 -10.22
N ARG A 595 17.96 -17.23 -10.46
CA ARG A 595 16.85 -17.12 -9.48
C ARG A 595 15.56 -16.74 -10.15
N LEU A 596 14.48 -16.82 -9.38
CA LEU A 596 13.22 -16.15 -9.66
C LEU A 596 12.91 -15.13 -8.56
N ARG A 597 12.21 -14.08 -8.94
CA ARG A 597 11.64 -13.07 -8.06
C ARG A 597 10.17 -12.86 -8.41
N PHE A 598 9.32 -12.92 -7.42
CA PHE A 598 7.89 -12.74 -7.58
C PHE A 598 7.38 -11.69 -6.61
N ASP A 599 6.85 -10.59 -7.15
CA ASP A 599 6.24 -9.51 -6.39
C ASP A 599 4.71 -9.70 -6.46
N PHE A 600 4.04 -9.72 -5.32
CA PHE A 600 2.62 -10.03 -5.23
C PHE A 600 1.88 -9.18 -4.22
N THR A 601 0.58 -9.01 -4.43
CA THR A 601 -0.29 -8.26 -3.52
C THR A 601 -0.55 -9.07 -2.25
N HIS A 602 -0.09 -8.56 -1.11
CA HIS A 602 -0.42 -9.08 0.21
C HIS A 602 -0.14 -8.03 1.27
N PHE A 603 -0.95 -7.99 2.31
CA PHE A 603 -1.00 -6.89 3.28
C PHE A 603 -0.10 -7.10 4.51
N SER A 604 0.37 -8.32 4.77
CA SER A 604 1.23 -8.67 5.91
C SER A 604 2.48 -9.42 5.49
N ALA A 605 3.47 -9.50 6.38
CA ALA A 605 4.58 -10.42 6.23
C ALA A 605 4.07 -11.87 6.33
N MET A 606 4.58 -12.76 5.51
CA MET A 606 4.27 -14.18 5.62
C MET A 606 4.91 -14.76 6.88
N THR A 607 4.17 -15.64 7.56
CA THR A 607 4.73 -16.39 8.68
C THR A 607 5.65 -17.50 8.18
N PRO A 608 6.58 -18.00 9.02
CA PRO A 608 7.42 -19.15 8.66
C PRO A 608 6.61 -20.38 8.26
N GLU A 609 5.45 -20.59 8.87
CA GLU A 609 4.53 -21.69 8.59
C GLU A 609 3.86 -21.51 7.22
N GLU A 610 3.46 -20.29 6.86
CA GLU A 610 2.89 -19.98 5.54
C GLU A 610 3.95 -20.16 4.44
N ILE A 611 5.18 -19.67 4.65
CA ILE A 611 6.30 -19.86 3.72
C ILE A 611 6.55 -21.37 3.52
N LYS A 612 6.65 -22.11 4.63
CA LYS A 612 6.87 -23.57 4.56
C LYS A 612 5.76 -24.26 3.79
N LYS A 613 4.50 -23.91 4.04
CA LYS A 613 3.35 -24.52 3.36
C LYS A 613 3.36 -24.24 1.86
N VAL A 614 3.74 -23.02 1.44
CA VAL A 614 3.90 -22.66 0.03
C VAL A 614 5.02 -23.50 -0.60
N GLU A 615 6.17 -23.64 0.07
CA GLU A 615 7.28 -24.48 -0.40
C GLU A 615 6.89 -25.94 -0.54
N ASP A 616 6.17 -26.48 0.45
CA ASP A 616 5.71 -27.86 0.46
C ASP A 616 4.79 -28.12 -0.76
N ILE A 617 3.80 -27.25 -1.01
CA ILE A 617 2.89 -27.35 -2.16
C ILE A 617 3.69 -27.31 -3.49
N VAL A 618 4.58 -26.34 -3.66
CA VAL A 618 5.37 -26.23 -4.90
C VAL A 618 6.22 -27.47 -5.11
N ASN A 619 6.87 -28.00 -4.07
CA ASN A 619 7.69 -29.19 -4.18
C ASN A 619 6.88 -30.47 -4.39
N GLU A 620 5.66 -30.57 -3.84
CA GLU A 620 4.71 -31.65 -4.12
C GLU A 620 4.34 -31.68 -5.60
N GLU A 621 4.02 -30.56 -6.21
CA GLU A 621 3.67 -30.45 -7.63
C GLU A 621 4.88 -30.68 -8.56
N ILE A 622 6.09 -30.35 -8.11
CA ILE A 622 7.33 -30.72 -8.80
C ILE A 622 7.51 -32.24 -8.78
N GLN A 623 7.32 -32.88 -7.62
CA GLN A 623 7.50 -34.32 -7.46
C GLN A 623 6.38 -35.14 -8.14
N ALA A 624 5.17 -34.55 -8.30
CA ALA A 624 4.07 -35.14 -9.03
C ALA A 624 4.37 -35.29 -10.55
N ALA A 625 5.47 -34.66 -11.03
CA ALA A 625 5.94 -34.79 -12.42
C ALA A 625 4.86 -34.44 -13.44
N LEU A 626 4.17 -33.32 -13.20
CA LEU A 626 3.08 -32.85 -14.07
C LEU A 626 3.58 -32.52 -15.47
N PRO A 627 2.85 -32.93 -16.53
CA PRO A 627 3.14 -32.48 -17.87
C PRO A 627 2.86 -30.96 -18.00
N VAL A 628 3.76 -30.26 -18.67
CA VAL A 628 3.59 -28.84 -19.01
C VAL A 628 3.20 -28.75 -20.48
N VAL A 629 1.92 -28.45 -20.72
CA VAL A 629 1.35 -28.39 -22.06
C VAL A 629 1.11 -26.95 -22.43
N THR A 630 1.42 -26.60 -23.67
CA THR A 630 1.23 -25.25 -24.20
C THR A 630 0.29 -25.31 -25.40
N GLU A 631 -0.72 -24.46 -25.39
CA GLU A 631 -1.69 -24.34 -26.49
C GLU A 631 -1.82 -22.88 -26.90
N VAL A 632 -1.97 -22.65 -28.23
CA VAL A 632 -2.25 -21.32 -28.77
C VAL A 632 -3.70 -21.28 -29.20
N MET A 633 -4.46 -20.36 -28.61
CA MET A 633 -5.91 -20.24 -28.85
C MET A 633 -6.32 -18.76 -28.87
N THR A 634 -7.59 -18.49 -29.17
CA THR A 634 -8.12 -17.13 -29.05
C THR A 634 -8.26 -16.73 -27.57
N LEU A 635 -8.24 -15.43 -27.29
CA LEU A 635 -8.39 -14.93 -25.91
C LEU A 635 -9.72 -15.39 -25.28
N ASP A 636 -10.79 -15.48 -26.07
CA ASP A 636 -12.11 -15.92 -25.61
C ASP A 636 -12.16 -17.42 -25.28
N GLU A 637 -11.44 -18.24 -26.03
CA GLU A 637 -11.26 -19.66 -25.72
C GLU A 637 -10.44 -19.83 -24.44
N ALA A 638 -9.35 -19.06 -24.29
CA ALA A 638 -8.51 -19.09 -23.10
C ALA A 638 -9.27 -18.70 -21.84
N LYS A 639 -10.12 -17.69 -21.88
CA LYS A 639 -11.00 -17.33 -20.75
C LYS A 639 -11.92 -18.48 -20.31
N LYS A 640 -12.43 -19.28 -21.27
CA LYS A 640 -13.29 -20.44 -20.97
C LYS A 640 -12.55 -21.59 -20.27
N THR A 641 -11.23 -21.68 -20.44
CA THR A 641 -10.41 -22.69 -19.74
C THR A 641 -10.15 -22.32 -18.26
N GLY A 642 -10.56 -21.14 -17.82
CA GLY A 642 -10.23 -20.61 -16.49
C GLY A 642 -8.78 -20.13 -16.37
N ALA A 643 -8.10 -19.91 -17.52
CA ALA A 643 -6.72 -19.44 -17.53
C ALA A 643 -6.59 -18.06 -16.87
N MET A 644 -5.64 -17.96 -15.94
CA MET A 644 -5.31 -16.69 -15.31
C MET A 644 -4.61 -15.76 -16.31
N ALA A 645 -5.16 -14.56 -16.50
CA ALA A 645 -4.56 -13.48 -17.28
C ALA A 645 -4.00 -12.42 -16.33
N LEU A 646 -2.84 -11.86 -16.64
CA LEU A 646 -2.29 -10.74 -15.89
C LEU A 646 -3.07 -9.47 -16.20
N PHE A 647 -3.49 -8.74 -15.16
CA PHE A 647 -4.17 -7.46 -15.32
C PHE A 647 -3.20 -6.41 -15.89
N GLY A 648 -3.64 -5.72 -16.97
CA GLY A 648 -2.89 -4.61 -17.57
C GLY A 648 -2.02 -4.96 -18.78
N GLU A 649 -1.89 -6.23 -19.17
CA GLU A 649 -1.25 -6.59 -20.44
C GLU A 649 -2.24 -6.53 -21.62
N LYS A 650 -1.79 -5.96 -22.73
CA LYS A 650 -2.53 -5.97 -24.00
C LYS A 650 -2.25 -7.29 -24.71
N TYR A 651 -3.20 -8.21 -24.63
CA TYR A 651 -3.13 -9.48 -25.35
C TYR A 651 -3.58 -9.30 -26.80
N GLY A 652 -2.89 -9.99 -27.72
CA GLY A 652 -3.33 -10.08 -29.12
C GLY A 652 -4.57 -10.98 -29.29
N GLU A 653 -5.04 -11.12 -30.53
CA GLU A 653 -6.16 -12.02 -30.88
C GLU A 653 -5.87 -13.48 -30.49
N LYS A 654 -4.61 -13.91 -30.56
CA LYS A 654 -4.15 -15.24 -30.15
C LYS A 654 -3.24 -15.12 -28.93
N VAL A 655 -3.49 -15.97 -27.97
CA VAL A 655 -2.74 -16.06 -26.70
C VAL A 655 -2.19 -17.47 -26.52
N ARG A 656 -1.07 -17.55 -25.80
CA ARG A 656 -0.44 -18.81 -25.44
C ARG A 656 -0.85 -19.16 -24.01
N VAL A 657 -1.51 -20.31 -23.84
CA VAL A 657 -1.94 -20.87 -22.55
C VAL A 657 -0.95 -21.95 -22.14
N VAL A 658 -0.39 -21.82 -20.94
CA VAL A 658 0.50 -22.80 -20.33
C VAL A 658 -0.26 -23.51 -19.22
N LYS A 659 -0.35 -24.83 -19.33
CA LYS A 659 -1.05 -25.70 -18.37
C LYS A 659 -0.07 -26.67 -17.72
N MET A 660 -0.02 -26.71 -16.38
CA MET A 660 0.77 -27.63 -15.59
C MET A 660 -0.15 -28.60 -14.86
N GLY A 661 -0.43 -29.74 -15.50
CA GLY A 661 -1.46 -30.66 -15.03
C GLY A 661 -2.81 -29.95 -14.85
N ASP A 662 -3.50 -30.22 -13.76
CA ASP A 662 -4.72 -29.50 -13.34
C ASP A 662 -4.43 -28.44 -12.26
N PHE A 663 -3.17 -28.27 -11.88
CA PHE A 663 -2.77 -27.37 -10.79
C PHE A 663 -2.71 -25.90 -11.23
N SER A 664 -2.04 -25.57 -12.34
CA SER A 664 -1.94 -24.19 -12.84
C SER A 664 -2.29 -24.09 -14.32
N THR A 665 -3.05 -23.07 -14.70
CA THR A 665 -3.37 -22.70 -16.08
C THR A 665 -3.29 -21.19 -16.22
N GLU A 666 -2.32 -20.68 -17.03
CA GLU A 666 -2.03 -19.26 -17.11
C GLU A 666 -1.69 -18.81 -18.53
N LEU A 667 -1.97 -17.55 -18.86
CA LEU A 667 -1.50 -16.93 -20.10
C LEU A 667 -0.02 -16.58 -19.95
N CYS A 668 0.86 -17.19 -20.75
CA CYS A 668 2.28 -16.94 -20.66
C CYS A 668 3.01 -17.14 -21.99
N GLY A 669 3.78 -16.13 -22.42
CA GLY A 669 4.64 -16.17 -23.61
C GLY A 669 6.06 -16.71 -23.34
N GLY A 670 6.42 -17.02 -22.10
CA GLY A 670 7.78 -17.42 -21.73
C GLY A 670 8.16 -18.87 -22.07
N THR A 671 9.40 -19.22 -21.78
CA THR A 671 9.90 -20.58 -21.99
C THR A 671 9.74 -21.43 -20.73
N HIS A 672 9.29 -22.67 -20.87
CA HIS A 672 8.98 -23.57 -19.77
C HIS A 672 9.62 -24.93 -19.93
N VAL A 673 9.68 -25.67 -18.83
CA VAL A 673 10.06 -27.09 -18.83
C VAL A 673 8.92 -27.94 -19.43
N ALA A 674 9.25 -29.10 -20.00
CA ALA A 674 8.25 -30.02 -20.51
C ALA A 674 7.52 -30.80 -19.39
N ASN A 675 8.15 -30.90 -18.23
CA ASN A 675 7.64 -31.64 -17.07
C ASN A 675 8.14 -30.96 -15.78
N THR A 676 7.25 -30.80 -14.78
CA THR A 676 7.59 -30.11 -13.53
C THR A 676 8.72 -30.78 -12.74
N SER A 677 8.90 -32.10 -12.85
CA SER A 677 10.02 -32.81 -12.18
C SER A 677 11.39 -32.30 -12.57
N THR A 678 11.56 -31.74 -13.78
CA THR A 678 12.84 -31.20 -14.25
C THR A 678 13.24 -29.91 -13.55
N ILE A 679 12.33 -29.24 -12.83
CA ILE A 679 12.61 -28.06 -12.02
C ILE A 679 13.59 -28.42 -10.89
N GLY A 680 13.53 -29.65 -10.36
CA GLY A 680 14.27 -30.09 -9.20
C GLY A 680 13.59 -29.58 -7.90
N TYR A 681 14.36 -29.27 -6.89
CA TYR A 681 13.82 -28.69 -5.67
C TYR A 681 13.67 -27.16 -5.76
N PHE A 682 12.64 -26.65 -5.08
CA PHE A 682 12.34 -25.23 -4.93
C PHE A 682 12.50 -24.79 -3.48
N LYS A 683 13.09 -23.60 -3.26
CA LYS A 683 13.26 -23.00 -1.94
C LYS A 683 13.13 -21.48 -2.00
N ILE A 684 12.31 -20.91 -1.11
CA ILE A 684 12.24 -19.48 -0.85
C ILE A 684 13.40 -19.11 0.09
N PHE A 685 14.27 -18.20 -0.32
CA PHE A 685 15.36 -17.73 0.52
C PHE A 685 15.11 -16.32 1.07
N SER A 686 14.19 -15.56 0.51
CA SER A 686 13.85 -14.21 0.96
C SER A 686 12.37 -13.92 0.79
N GLU A 687 11.75 -13.31 1.80
CA GLU A 687 10.42 -12.72 1.76
C GLU A 687 10.46 -11.35 2.43
N ALA A 688 10.05 -10.28 1.72
CA ALA A 688 10.11 -8.93 2.23
C ALA A 688 9.00 -8.02 1.66
N GLY A 689 8.65 -6.95 2.38
CA GLY A 689 7.82 -5.88 1.86
C GLY A 689 8.61 -4.93 0.96
N ILE A 690 8.08 -4.58 -0.21
CA ILE A 690 8.71 -3.64 -1.14
C ILE A 690 7.90 -2.37 -1.34
N ALA A 691 6.61 -2.46 -1.12
CA ALA A 691 5.69 -1.33 -1.11
C ALA A 691 4.52 -1.64 -0.18
N ALA A 692 3.69 -0.65 0.09
CA ALA A 692 2.48 -0.88 0.86
C ALA A 692 1.55 -1.86 0.11
N GLY A 693 1.20 -2.96 0.76
CA GLY A 693 0.37 -4.01 0.17
C GLY A 693 1.06 -4.88 -0.88
N VAL A 694 2.39 -4.77 -1.08
CA VAL A 694 3.15 -5.59 -2.01
C VAL A 694 4.31 -6.28 -1.30
N ARG A 695 4.35 -7.59 -1.45
CA ARG A 695 5.39 -8.48 -0.92
C ARG A 695 6.25 -9.01 -2.05
N ARG A 696 7.48 -9.28 -1.77
CA ARG A 696 8.47 -9.89 -2.69
C ARG A 696 8.94 -11.21 -2.16
N ILE A 697 8.89 -12.23 -2.97
CA ILE A 697 9.58 -13.50 -2.76
C ILE A 697 10.74 -13.60 -3.74
N GLU A 698 11.89 -14.07 -3.25
CA GLU A 698 12.98 -14.53 -4.06
C GLU A 698 13.20 -16.01 -3.76
N ALA A 699 13.33 -16.83 -4.81
CA ALA A 699 13.44 -18.26 -4.68
C ALA A 699 14.44 -18.84 -5.67
N LEU A 700 14.93 -20.03 -5.35
CA LEU A 700 15.92 -20.77 -6.10
C LEU A 700 15.39 -22.15 -6.48
N THR A 701 15.85 -22.65 -7.63
CA THR A 701 15.60 -24.02 -8.08
C THR A 701 16.90 -24.70 -8.48
N SER A 702 16.90 -26.02 -8.54
CA SER A 702 17.98 -26.86 -9.17
C SER A 702 19.40 -26.43 -8.77
N ASP A 703 20.23 -26.11 -9.76
CA ASP A 703 21.65 -25.77 -9.58
C ASP A 703 21.84 -24.53 -8.68
N GLY A 704 20.94 -23.53 -8.80
CA GLY A 704 20.97 -22.31 -7.96
C GLY A 704 20.78 -22.64 -6.48
N LEU A 705 19.85 -23.54 -6.17
CA LEU A 705 19.61 -24.01 -4.81
C LEU A 705 20.77 -24.79 -4.25
N MET A 706 21.34 -25.71 -5.05
CA MET A 706 22.50 -26.52 -4.62
C MET A 706 23.73 -25.66 -4.35
N LYS A 707 23.96 -24.63 -5.19
CA LYS A 707 25.02 -23.65 -4.96
C LYS A 707 24.81 -22.88 -3.65
N HIS A 708 23.60 -22.42 -3.41
CA HIS A 708 23.24 -21.70 -2.18
C HIS A 708 23.48 -22.57 -0.93
N TYR A 709 23.06 -23.84 -0.95
CA TYR A 709 23.34 -24.75 0.18
C TYR A 709 24.83 -24.99 0.39
N ALA A 710 25.60 -25.14 -0.67
CA ALA A 710 27.03 -25.28 -0.56
C ALA A 710 27.71 -24.03 0.06
N GLU A 711 27.24 -22.83 -0.30
CA GLU A 711 27.72 -21.57 0.30
C GLU A 711 27.36 -21.49 1.79
N VAL A 712 26.13 -21.81 2.17
CA VAL A 712 25.67 -21.81 3.58
C VAL A 712 26.45 -22.87 4.38
N GLU A 713 26.68 -24.04 3.84
CA GLU A 713 27.46 -25.11 4.48
C GLU A 713 28.93 -24.67 4.68
N ALA A 714 29.53 -24.02 3.69
CA ALA A 714 30.89 -23.49 3.80
C ALA A 714 30.98 -22.42 4.90
N GLU A 715 30.04 -21.48 4.96
CA GLU A 715 29.99 -20.45 5.99
C GLU A 715 29.80 -21.05 7.38
N LEU A 716 28.94 -22.07 7.52
CA LEU A 716 28.73 -22.79 8.76
C LEU A 716 30.02 -23.49 9.25
N HIS A 717 30.76 -24.12 8.31
CA HIS A 717 32.07 -24.74 8.61
C HIS A 717 33.08 -23.68 9.03
N GLU A 718 33.15 -22.56 8.37
CA GLU A 718 34.05 -21.46 8.71
C GLU A 718 33.75 -20.86 10.10
N ALA A 719 32.47 -20.63 10.40
CA ALA A 719 32.01 -20.19 11.69
C ALA A 719 32.37 -21.19 12.82
N ALA A 720 32.15 -22.48 12.56
CA ALA A 720 32.53 -23.55 13.50
C ALA A 720 34.07 -23.60 13.74
N LYS A 721 34.87 -23.44 12.68
CA LYS A 721 36.32 -23.35 12.78
C LYS A 721 36.75 -22.12 13.58
N ALA A 722 36.18 -20.96 13.35
CA ALA A 722 36.45 -19.74 14.13
C ALA A 722 36.14 -19.94 15.62
N ALA A 723 35.05 -20.61 15.94
CA ALA A 723 34.68 -20.98 17.30
C ALA A 723 35.46 -22.20 17.87
N LYS A 724 36.36 -22.76 17.12
CA LYS A 724 37.18 -23.99 17.47
C LYS A 724 36.26 -25.15 17.86
N THR A 725 35.25 -25.44 17.03
CA THR A 725 34.31 -26.53 17.26
C THR A 725 33.88 -27.19 15.94
N THR A 726 32.96 -28.14 15.97
CA THR A 726 32.31 -28.71 14.77
C THR A 726 30.97 -27.99 14.49
N PRO A 727 30.46 -28.01 13.24
CA PRO A 727 29.17 -27.45 12.90
C PRO A 727 28.01 -27.91 13.82
N ALA A 728 27.97 -29.19 14.15
CA ALA A 728 26.94 -29.77 15.02
C ALA A 728 27.01 -29.26 16.47
N ALA A 729 28.17 -28.87 16.97
CA ALA A 729 28.39 -28.37 18.32
C ALA A 729 28.48 -26.83 18.39
N LEU A 730 28.30 -26.11 17.27
CA LEU A 730 28.51 -24.67 17.18
C LEU A 730 27.63 -23.90 18.15
N THR A 731 26.32 -24.18 18.18
CA THR A 731 25.37 -23.52 19.06
C THR A 731 25.72 -23.67 20.54
N ALA A 732 26.08 -24.91 20.96
CA ALA A 732 26.50 -25.19 22.33
C ALA A 732 27.82 -24.46 22.67
N LYS A 733 28.79 -24.41 21.71
CA LYS A 733 30.02 -23.67 21.91
C LYS A 733 29.81 -22.16 22.04
N ILE A 734 28.96 -21.58 21.21
CA ILE A 734 28.62 -20.15 21.31
C ILE A 734 27.98 -19.85 22.67
N GLN A 735 27.03 -20.69 23.13
CA GLN A 735 26.42 -20.52 24.44
C GLN A 735 27.47 -20.58 25.58
N SER A 736 28.37 -21.57 25.48
CA SER A 736 29.49 -21.69 26.46
C SER A 736 30.38 -20.45 26.47
N LEU A 737 30.72 -19.90 25.31
CA LEU A 737 31.52 -18.67 25.19
C LEU A 737 30.80 -17.44 25.80
N LEU A 738 29.49 -17.31 25.57
CA LEU A 738 28.68 -16.24 26.15
C LEU A 738 28.62 -16.33 27.67
N ASP A 739 28.49 -17.54 28.22
CA ASP A 739 28.49 -17.78 29.66
C ASP A 739 29.88 -17.50 30.28
N GLU A 740 30.96 -17.87 29.57
CA GLU A 740 32.33 -17.56 29.99
C GLU A 740 32.59 -16.04 30.01
N ILE A 741 32.16 -15.32 28.94
CA ILE A 741 32.26 -13.84 28.90
C ILE A 741 31.50 -13.21 30.06
N LYS A 742 30.30 -13.69 30.38
CA LYS A 742 29.50 -13.20 31.49
C LYS A 742 30.19 -13.46 32.83
N ALA A 743 30.80 -14.64 33.03
CA ALA A 743 31.55 -14.99 34.21
C ALA A 743 32.79 -14.10 34.36
N LEU A 744 33.57 -13.94 33.27
CA LEU A 744 34.78 -13.09 33.27
C LEU A 744 34.46 -11.61 33.54
N ASN A 745 33.36 -11.09 32.96
CA ASN A 745 32.93 -9.73 33.29
C ASN A 745 32.56 -9.57 34.77
N SER A 746 31.85 -10.56 35.34
CA SER A 746 31.53 -10.54 36.79
C SER A 746 32.77 -10.63 37.65
N GLU A 747 33.76 -11.45 37.28
CA GLU A 747 35.03 -11.56 37.99
C GLU A 747 35.84 -10.27 37.90
N ASN A 748 35.88 -9.65 36.71
CA ASN A 748 36.56 -8.39 36.46
C ASN A 748 35.96 -7.27 37.36
N GLU A 749 34.64 -7.19 37.48
CA GLU A 749 33.98 -6.24 38.35
C GLU A 749 34.27 -6.51 39.86
N LYS A 750 34.34 -7.80 40.27
CA LYS A 750 34.75 -8.17 41.65
C LYS A 750 36.21 -7.82 41.93
N LEU A 751 37.10 -8.06 40.94
CA LEU A 751 38.53 -7.70 41.10
C LEU A 751 38.72 -6.18 41.19
N LYS A 752 38.02 -5.40 40.35
CA LYS A 752 38.02 -3.93 40.40
C LYS A 752 37.51 -3.44 41.76
N SER A 753 36.42 -4.03 42.26
CA SER A 753 35.87 -3.69 43.58
C SER A 753 36.82 -4.04 44.72
N LYS A 754 37.53 -5.17 44.61
CA LYS A 754 38.55 -5.59 45.60
C LYS A 754 39.75 -4.67 45.60
N MET A 755 40.27 -4.32 44.41
CA MET A 755 41.38 -3.34 44.28
C MET A 755 41.00 -1.96 44.84
N ALA A 756 39.77 -1.51 44.62
CA ALA A 756 39.25 -0.28 45.19
C ALA A 756 39.17 -0.36 46.73
N ASN A 757 38.75 -1.51 47.29
CA ASN A 757 38.68 -1.71 48.73
C ASN A 757 40.07 -1.82 49.41
N ASP A 758 41.03 -2.49 48.77
CA ASP A 758 42.41 -2.61 49.31
C ASP A 758 43.11 -1.24 49.36
N SER A 759 42.79 -0.33 48.44
CA SER A 759 43.26 1.05 48.40
C SER A 759 42.64 1.91 49.53
N LEU A 760 41.53 1.48 50.13
CA LEU A 760 40.81 2.21 51.17
C LEU A 760 41.62 2.33 52.50
N GLY A 761 42.39 1.30 52.82
CA GLY A 761 43.19 1.28 54.07
C GLY A 761 44.30 2.33 54.12
N ASP A 762 45.01 2.49 52.99
CA ASP A 762 46.08 3.48 52.86
C ASP A 762 45.54 4.93 52.75
N VAL A 763 44.37 5.07 52.17
CA VAL A 763 43.73 6.38 51.96
C VAL A 763 43.22 6.96 53.31
N LEU A 764 42.64 6.15 54.18
CA LEU A 764 42.17 6.55 55.52
C LEU A 764 43.26 7.03 56.49
N SER A 765 44.50 6.56 56.27
CA SER A 765 45.62 7.04 57.09
C SER A 765 46.00 8.50 56.84
N GLN A 766 45.48 9.11 55.73
CA GLN A 766 45.81 10.48 55.30
C GLN A 766 44.82 11.52 55.85
N VAL A 767 43.87 11.13 56.70
CA VAL A 767 42.88 12.06 57.26
C VAL A 767 43.60 13.09 58.19
N LYS A 768 43.26 14.36 57.94
CA LYS A 768 43.73 15.51 58.75
C LYS A 768 42.54 16.19 59.41
N GLU A 769 42.72 16.75 60.56
CA GLU A 769 41.70 17.55 61.22
C GLU A 769 41.99 19.04 61.07
N VAL A 770 41.00 19.79 60.57
CA VAL A 770 41.11 21.23 60.28
C VAL A 770 39.87 21.90 60.89
N ASN A 771 40.05 22.82 61.82
CA ASN A 771 38.94 23.55 62.50
C ASN A 771 37.84 22.63 63.03
N GLY A 772 38.20 21.43 63.52
CA GLY A 772 37.26 20.43 64.02
C GLY A 772 36.44 19.70 62.97
N VAL A 773 36.90 19.73 61.66
CA VAL A 773 36.38 18.97 60.57
C VAL A 773 37.46 18.02 60.06
N LYS A 774 37.15 16.73 59.92
CA LYS A 774 38.09 15.77 59.32
C LYS A 774 38.13 15.98 57.83
N VAL A 775 39.31 16.10 57.25
CA VAL A 775 39.53 16.28 55.83
C VAL A 775 40.37 15.15 55.28
N LEU A 776 39.85 14.38 54.38
CA LEU A 776 40.57 13.37 53.59
C LEU A 776 40.82 13.88 52.21
N ALA A 777 42.01 14.14 51.82
CA ALA A 777 42.40 14.53 50.44
C ALA A 777 43.41 13.53 49.88
N SER A 778 43.04 12.67 48.98
CA SER A 778 43.90 11.60 48.48
C SER A 778 43.75 11.30 46.99
N LYS A 779 44.84 10.79 46.40
CA LYS A 779 44.84 10.26 45.04
C LYS A 779 44.56 8.75 45.08
N VAL A 780 43.68 8.26 44.25
CA VAL A 780 43.41 6.84 44.01
C VAL A 780 43.79 6.45 42.61
N ALA A 781 44.21 5.21 42.41
CA ALA A 781 44.67 4.74 41.07
C ALA A 781 43.51 4.12 40.28
N ASP A 782 43.44 4.42 38.98
CA ASP A 782 42.68 3.71 37.98
C ASP A 782 41.18 3.50 38.31
N VAL A 783 40.52 4.52 38.87
CA VAL A 783 39.11 4.50 39.22
C VAL A 783 38.35 5.48 38.32
N ASP A 784 37.30 5.04 37.64
CA ASP A 784 36.43 5.91 36.86
C ASP A 784 35.52 6.79 37.75
N MET A 785 34.80 7.72 37.15
CA MET A 785 33.95 8.66 37.92
C MET A 785 32.84 7.95 38.74
N ASN A 786 32.32 6.83 38.29
CA ASN A 786 31.30 6.07 39.04
C ASN A 786 31.95 5.33 40.23
N GLY A 787 33.15 4.77 40.00
CA GLY A 787 33.96 4.19 41.05
C GLY A 787 34.35 5.22 42.09
N LEU A 788 34.76 6.44 41.73
CA LEU A 788 35.03 7.54 42.65
C LEU A 788 33.80 7.94 43.47
N ARG A 789 32.60 7.94 42.90
CA ARG A 789 31.37 8.19 43.70
C ARG A 789 31.18 7.14 44.78
N ASN A 790 31.25 5.88 44.38
CA ASN A 790 31.09 4.79 45.35
C ASN A 790 32.16 4.80 46.43
N LEU A 791 33.43 5.09 46.04
CA LEU A 791 34.55 5.20 46.99
C LEU A 791 34.40 6.41 47.89
N GLY A 792 33.98 7.55 47.36
CA GLY A 792 33.73 8.76 48.13
C GLY A 792 32.61 8.60 49.18
N ASP A 793 31.53 7.90 48.82
CA ASP A 793 30.47 7.59 49.81
C ASP A 793 30.96 6.64 50.89
N GLN A 794 31.71 5.60 50.52
CA GLN A 794 32.30 4.70 51.52
C GLN A 794 33.32 5.38 52.46
N LEU A 795 34.16 6.26 51.92
CA LEU A 795 35.12 7.03 52.69
C LEU A 795 34.42 8.05 53.59
N LYS A 796 33.37 8.69 53.12
CA LYS A 796 32.52 9.61 53.90
C LYS A 796 31.94 8.90 55.13
N ASP A 797 31.38 7.69 54.90
CA ASP A 797 30.79 6.91 56.03
C ASP A 797 31.86 6.49 57.08
N LYS A 798 33.07 6.18 56.59
CA LYS A 798 34.15 5.74 57.50
C LYS A 798 34.83 6.87 58.30
N ILE A 799 34.94 8.07 57.70
CA ILE A 799 35.51 9.22 58.41
C ILE A 799 34.51 9.83 59.40
N GLY A 800 33.23 9.54 59.28
CA GLY A 800 32.16 10.08 60.10
C GLY A 800 31.85 11.54 59.71
N GLU A 801 32.25 12.50 60.56
CA GLU A 801 32.05 13.93 60.26
C GLU A 801 33.24 14.48 59.44
N GLY A 802 33.06 14.99 58.21
CA GLY A 802 34.19 15.52 57.50
C GLY A 802 33.94 15.77 55.97
N VAL A 803 35.02 16.01 55.29
CA VAL A 803 35.11 16.27 53.83
C VAL A 803 36.05 15.23 53.24
N VAL A 804 35.60 14.62 52.17
CA VAL A 804 36.43 13.69 51.35
C VAL A 804 36.64 14.32 49.99
N VAL A 805 37.88 14.41 49.57
CA VAL A 805 38.29 14.81 48.22
C VAL A 805 39.19 13.74 47.64
N ILE A 806 38.76 13.13 46.57
CA ILE A 806 39.54 12.07 45.91
C ILE A 806 39.76 12.43 44.42
N ALA A 807 40.94 12.07 43.96
CA ALA A 807 41.36 12.27 42.59
C ALA A 807 41.81 10.95 41.96
N SER A 808 41.44 10.69 40.71
CA SER A 808 41.92 9.55 39.96
C SER A 808 42.42 9.98 38.58
N VAL A 809 43.30 9.19 37.98
CA VAL A 809 43.75 9.33 36.61
C VAL A 809 43.45 8.05 35.87
N MET A 810 42.71 8.15 34.77
CA MET A 810 42.43 7.04 33.89
C MET A 810 42.59 7.52 32.43
N ASP A 811 43.36 6.85 31.60
CA ASP A 811 43.65 7.20 30.20
C ASP A 811 44.11 8.67 30.02
N GLY A 812 44.96 9.14 30.98
CA GLY A 812 45.51 10.49 30.94
C GLY A 812 44.55 11.62 31.32
N LYS A 813 43.30 11.30 31.72
CA LYS A 813 42.27 12.23 32.16
C LYS A 813 42.17 12.18 33.71
N VAL A 814 42.05 13.36 34.30
CA VAL A 814 41.86 13.50 35.75
C VAL A 814 40.37 13.53 36.06
N SER A 815 39.96 12.77 37.06
CA SER A 815 38.62 12.85 37.65
C SER A 815 38.80 13.29 39.12
N LEU A 816 38.11 14.35 39.52
CA LEU A 816 38.01 14.85 40.89
C LEU A 816 36.61 14.66 41.42
N MET A 817 36.51 14.25 42.68
CA MET A 817 35.27 14.19 43.40
C MET A 817 35.44 14.72 44.83
N ALA A 818 34.47 15.49 45.29
CA ALA A 818 34.38 15.91 46.70
C ALA A 818 33.02 15.55 47.25
N THR A 819 33.00 15.05 48.49
CA THR A 819 31.78 14.83 49.25
C THR A 819 31.93 15.39 50.66
N VAL A 820 30.86 15.97 51.21
CA VAL A 820 30.83 16.67 52.50
C VAL A 820 29.67 16.15 53.32
N THR A 821 29.91 15.78 54.60
CA THR A 821 28.87 15.32 55.51
C THR A 821 27.98 16.49 55.95
N ASP A 822 26.78 16.20 56.41
CA ASP A 822 25.80 17.22 56.82
C ASP A 822 26.34 18.07 58.03
N GLU A 823 27.08 17.48 58.94
CA GLU A 823 27.70 18.18 60.06
C GLU A 823 28.86 19.11 59.63
N ALA A 824 29.67 18.66 58.64
CA ALA A 824 30.67 19.49 58.01
C ALA A 824 30.07 20.65 57.22
N GLN A 825 28.93 20.46 56.58
CA GLN A 825 28.19 21.55 55.89
C GLN A 825 27.68 22.60 56.88
N LYS A 826 27.21 22.19 58.07
CA LYS A 826 26.77 23.11 59.10
C LYS A 826 27.95 24.00 59.67
N LYS A 827 29.18 23.50 59.53
CA LYS A 827 30.40 24.22 59.90
C LYS A 827 30.96 25.06 58.70
N GLY A 828 30.21 25.14 57.56
CA GLY A 828 30.58 25.99 56.43
C GLY A 828 31.20 25.26 55.26
N ALA A 829 31.55 23.97 55.37
CA ALA A 829 32.17 23.24 54.26
C ALA A 829 31.18 23.03 53.10
N HIS A 830 31.62 23.22 51.85
CA HIS A 830 30.76 23.19 50.68
C HIS A 830 31.49 22.55 49.49
N ALA A 831 31.08 21.34 49.06
CA ALA A 831 31.73 20.54 48.01
C ALA A 831 31.79 21.27 46.67
N GLY A 832 30.73 21.97 46.28
CA GLY A 832 30.68 22.69 44.97
C GLY A 832 31.70 23.84 44.88
N ASN A 833 31.86 24.61 45.97
CA ASN A 833 32.83 25.70 46.03
C ASN A 833 34.27 25.14 46.09
N LEU A 834 34.47 24.07 46.86
CA LEU A 834 35.75 23.39 46.95
C LEU A 834 36.20 22.85 45.59
N ILE A 835 35.36 22.14 44.85
CA ILE A 835 35.68 21.62 43.50
C ILE A 835 35.95 22.75 42.52
N LYS A 836 35.18 23.86 42.54
CA LYS A 836 35.44 25.02 41.70
C LYS A 836 36.83 25.66 41.98
N ALA A 837 37.27 25.70 43.22
CA ALA A 837 38.55 26.25 43.62
C ALA A 837 39.76 25.42 43.13
N ILE A 838 39.58 24.08 42.99
CA ILE A 838 40.69 23.16 42.69
C ILE A 838 40.67 22.64 41.24
N ALA A 839 39.53 22.69 40.55
CA ALA A 839 39.40 22.15 39.17
C ALA A 839 40.31 22.79 38.17
N GLY A 840 40.60 24.07 38.30
CA GLY A 840 41.53 24.82 37.40
C GLY A 840 42.95 24.26 37.46
N LEU A 841 43.43 23.77 38.62
CA LEU A 841 44.78 23.23 38.80
C LEU A 841 44.99 21.93 38.02
N VAL A 842 43.96 21.17 37.79
CA VAL A 842 44.02 19.95 36.98
C VAL A 842 43.65 20.20 35.50
N GLY A 843 43.59 21.44 35.10
CA GLY A 843 43.29 21.84 33.72
C GLY A 843 41.89 21.49 33.31
N GLY A 844 40.92 21.69 34.18
CA GLY A 844 39.56 21.34 33.98
C GLY A 844 38.53 22.25 34.62
N GLY A 845 37.26 21.84 34.64
CA GLY A 845 36.16 22.55 35.25
C GLY A 845 35.19 21.58 35.88
N GLY A 846 34.47 22.07 36.91
CA GLY A 846 33.48 21.25 37.60
C GLY A 846 32.67 22.06 38.57
N GLY A 847 31.80 21.35 39.33
CA GLY A 847 30.95 21.95 40.36
C GLY A 847 29.98 20.91 40.86
N GLY A 848 29.04 21.35 41.67
CA GLY A 848 28.03 20.44 42.23
C GLY A 848 27.27 21.11 43.36
N ARG A 849 26.61 20.30 44.17
CA ARG A 849 25.80 20.68 45.30
C ARG A 849 26.68 20.83 46.53
N PRO A 850 26.18 21.40 47.68
CA PRO A 850 26.95 21.53 48.91
C PRO A 850 27.51 20.22 49.44
N ASN A 851 26.75 19.11 49.27
CA ASN A 851 27.08 17.79 49.78
C ASN A 851 27.98 16.98 48.84
N MET A 852 27.95 17.24 47.50
CA MET A 852 28.71 16.48 46.51
C MET A 852 29.01 17.31 45.27
N ALA A 853 30.25 17.24 44.80
CA ALA A 853 30.66 17.90 43.56
C ALA A 853 31.75 17.12 42.80
N GLN A 854 31.90 17.39 41.52
CA GLN A 854 32.79 16.66 40.62
C GLN A 854 33.42 17.59 39.61
N ALA A 855 34.62 17.21 39.14
CA ALA A 855 35.29 17.88 38.05
C ALA A 855 36.07 16.88 37.18
N GLY A 856 36.24 17.22 35.92
CA GLY A 856 37.16 16.54 35.00
C GLY A 856 38.30 17.46 34.62
N GLY A 857 39.51 16.89 34.39
CA GLY A 857 40.67 17.68 33.97
C GLY A 857 41.57 16.93 33.00
N LYS A 858 42.52 17.66 32.41
CA LYS A 858 43.49 17.13 31.42
C LYS A 858 44.93 17.18 31.90
N ASN A 859 45.18 17.69 33.13
CA ASN A 859 46.52 17.86 33.70
C ASN A 859 46.72 16.98 34.93
N PRO A 860 47.22 15.72 34.81
CA PRO A 860 47.47 14.84 35.92
C PRO A 860 48.56 15.36 36.91
N ALA A 861 49.48 16.20 36.42
CA ALA A 861 50.55 16.77 37.25
C ALA A 861 50.03 17.75 38.33
N GLY A 862 48.83 18.34 38.09
CA GLY A 862 48.25 19.31 39.03
C GLY A 862 47.48 18.65 40.19
N ILE A 863 47.38 17.33 40.26
CA ILE A 863 46.54 16.62 41.28
C ILE A 863 47.07 16.87 42.71
N GLU A 864 48.37 16.76 42.91
CA GLU A 864 48.95 16.95 44.26
C GLU A 864 48.70 18.38 44.77
N GLU A 865 48.84 19.37 43.91
CA GLU A 865 48.56 20.76 44.21
C GLU A 865 47.09 21.00 44.46
N ALA A 866 46.21 20.38 43.66
CA ALA A 866 44.77 20.42 43.89
C ALA A 866 44.34 19.81 45.19
N LEU A 867 44.89 18.68 45.60
CA LEU A 867 44.60 18.02 46.86
C LEU A 867 45.10 18.83 48.08
N LYS A 868 46.29 19.46 48.00
CA LYS A 868 46.78 20.40 49.02
C LYS A 868 45.86 21.60 49.13
N LYS A 869 45.55 22.23 47.99
CA LYS A 869 44.65 23.38 47.98
C LYS A 869 43.24 23.04 48.47
N ALA A 870 42.76 21.82 48.28
CA ALA A 870 41.49 21.37 48.81
C ALA A 870 41.45 21.46 50.35
N VAL A 871 42.55 21.10 51.04
CA VAL A 871 42.64 21.21 52.53
C VAL A 871 42.59 22.66 52.97
N GLU A 872 43.31 23.56 52.25
CA GLU A 872 43.34 25.01 52.52
C GLU A 872 41.94 25.64 52.33
N VAL A 873 41.26 25.26 51.27
CA VAL A 873 39.86 25.73 50.94
C VAL A 873 38.90 25.30 52.06
N VAL A 874 38.99 24.07 52.51
CA VAL A 874 38.16 23.61 53.65
C VAL A 874 38.47 24.40 54.95
N GLU A 875 39.75 24.71 55.19
CA GLU A 875 40.16 25.58 56.31
C GLU A 875 39.55 26.98 56.22
N GLU A 876 39.52 27.56 55.00
CA GLU A 876 38.89 28.86 54.72
C GLU A 876 37.37 28.83 54.88
N GLN A 877 36.71 27.75 54.47
CA GLN A 877 35.26 27.59 54.54
C GLN A 877 34.76 27.35 55.94
N THR A 878 35.60 26.80 56.81
CA THR A 878 35.21 26.39 58.18
C THR A 878 35.71 27.32 59.27
N LYS A 879 36.39 28.43 58.94
CA LYS A 879 36.73 29.57 59.80
C LYS A 879 35.44 30.30 60.14
#